data_e4cfd3a5ff6734efc954eb13874a005c
#
_entry.id   e4cfd3a5ff6734efc954eb13874a005c
#
_cell.length_a   1.000
_cell.length_b   1.000
_cell.length_c   1.000
_cell.angle_alpha   90.00
_cell.angle_beta   90.00
_cell.angle_gamma   90.00
#
_symmetry.space_group_name_H-M   'P 1'
#
loop_
_entity.id
_entity.type
_entity.pdbx_description
1 polymer ?
#
loop_
_entity_poly.entity_id
_entity_poly.type
_entity_poly.pdbx_seq_one_letter_code
_entity_poly.pdbx_strand_id
1 'polypeptide(L)'
;MLRRALSKHNKAFCKSLGRLEYLETVNMRDFCRASWSAEEALRLEAAILASTRDAVIITDLASKILAVNPAFTEITGYGEAEVLGENPRFLRSGRHDRAFYQAMWASLLTTGYWQGEIWNRRKSGEIYPELLTLNAVCNAQGDPVHYLGVATDLSQLRRHEKRLQRLVHYDPLTGLPNRLLLEARLQHTLERAGREGTRAAVLVIDLDQFKTINDSHGHAAGDALLVAVTRRLRTRLREEDTLSRLAGDQFVLVLEALHEYQEAEIMARGIQALLETPFILPDDCKAYVRASVGISVYPQDGDTAQTLLVGADAAVHRAKELGGRRFCYYTSELNVQARTTLVMEEALRRALAQEEFVLYYQPKVDLRSGRIAGAEALIRWQRPGFGLASPLEFIPAAEKNGLIEAIGAWVIRDACRQMGAWREAGLAGIKVAVNVSARQFRRGGLEEEVAEALARYGVEPSLLMLELTESMLMAEPEEAVARMTALKRIGVRLSLDDFGTGYSSLAYLSRFPIDQMKIDRSFVNDIITDPGAATIATSVIALAHRMRLGVVAEGVETEAQAGYLRQNGCDEMQGYLFSRPVPAEEFADLVRQGRKLPTPAAAGQARTLLIVDDELPVLNALQRMLVDEGYMILTAASAREGLELLAEHPAQVILSDQRMPGMSGTEFLGRVKVLYPDTVRMVLTGYAELETVVQAVNEGAIYKFFGKPWDVEQLRAQIRDAFLYYEGVIRPRRGAAPGP
;
A
#
# COMPACT_ATOMS: atom_id res chain seq x y z
N MET A 1 29.67 48.61 -29.49
CA MET A 1 28.98 47.27 -29.48
C MET A 1 27.69 47.26 -28.69
N LEU A 2 27.49 48.05 -27.64
CA LEU A 2 26.24 48.09 -26.85
C LEU A 2 25.00 48.63 -27.61
N ARG A 3 25.16 49.52 -28.57
CA ARG A 3 24.03 50.03 -29.39
C ARG A 3 23.41 48.99 -30.35
N ARG A 4 24.13 47.91 -30.69
CA ARG A 4 23.62 46.82 -31.53
C ARG A 4 22.90 45.71 -30.73
N ALA A 5 23.18 45.57 -29.44
CA ALA A 5 22.52 44.60 -28.57
C ALA A 5 21.12 45.06 -28.11
N LEU A 6 20.97 46.34 -27.78
CA LEU A 6 19.68 46.94 -27.40
C LEU A 6 18.66 46.99 -28.54
N SER A 7 19.13 47.14 -29.80
CA SER A 7 18.26 47.13 -30.98
C SER A 7 17.69 45.72 -31.31
N LYS A 8 18.38 44.64 -30.93
CA LYS A 8 17.89 43.28 -31.18
C LYS A 8 16.86 42.78 -30.15
N HIS A 9 16.96 43.25 -28.88
CA HIS A 9 15.98 42.82 -27.84
C HIS A 9 14.63 43.57 -28.00
N ASN A 10 14.63 44.83 -28.42
CA ASN A 10 13.38 45.55 -28.69
C ASN A 10 12.61 45.01 -29.92
N LYS A 11 13.29 44.44 -30.94
CA LYS A 11 12.60 43.84 -32.07
C LYS A 11 11.92 42.50 -31.76
N ALA A 12 12.38 41.78 -30.75
CA ALA A 12 11.74 40.52 -30.31
C ALA A 12 10.49 40.78 -29.43
N PHE A 13 10.50 41.85 -28.65
CA PHE A 13 9.39 42.24 -27.79
C PHE A 13 8.22 42.86 -28.57
N CYS A 14 8.48 43.61 -29.65
CA CYS A 14 7.43 44.20 -30.51
C CYS A 14 6.75 43.19 -31.43
N LYS A 15 7.34 42.01 -31.69
CA LYS A 15 6.72 40.95 -32.52
C LYS A 15 5.66 40.13 -31.80
N SER A 16 5.59 40.18 -30.47
CA SER A 16 4.56 39.44 -29.68
C SER A 16 3.27 40.23 -29.43
N LEU A 17 3.25 41.52 -29.75
CA LEU A 17 2.07 42.38 -29.65
C LEU A 17 1.64 42.83 -31.06
N GLY A 18 1.04 41.91 -31.78
CA GLY A 18 0.47 42.19 -33.11
C GLY A 18 -0.61 43.26 -33.07
N ARG A 19 -0.18 44.52 -33.23
CA ARG A 19 -0.90 45.74 -33.66
C ARG A 19 -0.19 46.99 -33.13
N LEU A 20 0.87 47.42 -33.78
CA LEU A 20 1.39 48.79 -33.63
C LEU A 20 2.43 49.11 -34.76
N GLU A 21 1.98 48.88 -36.03
CA GLU A 21 2.77 49.34 -37.21
C GLU A 21 2.55 50.82 -37.58
N TYR A 22 2.06 51.66 -36.64
CA TYR A 22 1.72 53.05 -36.97
C TYR A 22 2.43 54.13 -36.15
N LEU A 23 3.48 53.80 -35.41
CA LEU A 23 4.20 54.81 -34.57
C LEU A 23 5.71 54.93 -34.79
N GLU A 24 6.26 54.44 -35.92
CA GLU A 24 7.71 54.54 -36.18
C GLU A 24 8.13 55.80 -36.98
N THR A 25 7.27 56.79 -37.22
CA THR A 25 7.61 57.98 -38.04
C THR A 25 7.20 59.33 -37.49
N VAL A 26 6.94 59.44 -36.20
CA VAL A 26 6.75 60.75 -35.59
C VAL A 26 8.01 61.12 -34.80
N ASN A 27 8.85 61.91 -35.46
CA ASN A 27 10.01 62.59 -34.82
C ASN A 27 9.47 63.52 -33.74
N MET A 28 9.76 63.26 -32.47
CA MET A 28 9.23 63.99 -31.31
C MET A 28 9.56 65.51 -31.39
N ARG A 29 10.47 65.89 -32.23
CA ARG A 29 10.75 67.28 -32.55
C ARG A 29 9.68 67.90 -33.43
N ASP A 30 8.95 67.15 -34.22
CA ASP A 30 7.91 67.68 -35.13
C ASP A 30 6.52 67.69 -34.41
N PHE A 31 6.36 66.93 -33.38
CA PHE A 31 5.14 66.97 -32.55
C PHE A 31 5.03 68.25 -31.70
N CYS A 32 6.16 68.85 -31.31
CA CYS A 32 6.17 70.10 -30.54
C CYS A 32 6.07 71.38 -31.41
N ARG A 33 5.95 71.29 -32.73
CA ARG A 33 5.89 72.46 -33.62
C ARG A 33 4.55 72.81 -34.24
N ALA A 34 3.52 71.99 -34.00
CA ALA A 34 2.18 72.22 -34.52
C ALA A 34 1.27 72.84 -33.44
N SER A 35 1.17 74.18 -33.45
CA SER A 35 -0.02 74.96 -33.05
C SER A 35 -0.46 74.98 -31.58
N TRP A 36 0.41 74.88 -30.61
CA TRP A 36 0.04 75.20 -29.23
C TRP A 36 0.47 76.67 -28.90
N SER A 37 -0.42 77.37 -28.17
CA SER A 37 -0.02 78.64 -27.57
C SER A 37 1.04 78.39 -26.50
N ALA A 38 1.86 79.37 -26.21
CA ALA A 38 2.90 79.26 -25.16
C ALA A 38 2.28 78.89 -23.79
N GLU A 39 1.04 79.26 -23.57
CA GLU A 39 0.28 78.93 -22.34
C GLU A 39 -0.18 77.47 -22.30
N GLU A 40 -0.56 76.92 -23.45
CA GLU A 40 -0.94 75.51 -23.55
C GLU A 40 0.29 74.59 -23.43
N ALA A 41 1.39 74.95 -23.99
CA ALA A 41 2.68 74.23 -23.86
C ALA A 41 3.15 74.23 -22.39
N LEU A 42 3.11 75.34 -21.70
CA LEU A 42 3.42 75.43 -20.27
C LEU A 42 2.48 74.64 -19.38
N ARG A 43 1.19 74.62 -19.70
CA ARG A 43 0.21 73.77 -18.97
C ARG A 43 0.45 72.28 -19.16
N LEU A 44 0.82 71.85 -20.38
CA LEU A 44 1.16 70.45 -20.67
C LEU A 44 2.46 70.03 -19.97
N GLU A 45 3.48 70.87 -19.98
CA GLU A 45 4.75 70.59 -19.27
C GLU A 45 4.51 70.49 -17.78
N ALA A 46 3.71 71.34 -17.17
CA ALA A 46 3.31 71.23 -15.77
C ALA A 46 2.49 69.97 -15.47
N ALA A 47 1.56 69.59 -16.38
CA ALA A 47 0.76 68.37 -16.22
C ALA A 47 1.62 67.10 -16.33
N ILE A 48 2.61 67.07 -17.24
CA ILE A 48 3.56 65.96 -17.36
C ILE A 48 4.38 65.82 -16.08
N LEU A 49 4.93 66.89 -15.56
CA LEU A 49 5.69 66.88 -14.30
C LEU A 49 4.85 66.47 -13.10
N ALA A 50 3.58 66.89 -13.07
CA ALA A 50 2.67 66.52 -12.00
C ALA A 50 2.17 65.08 -12.07
N SER A 51 2.11 64.50 -13.28
CA SER A 51 1.57 63.12 -13.48
C SER A 51 2.64 62.04 -13.45
N THR A 52 3.91 62.36 -13.50
CA THR A 52 5.00 61.37 -13.40
C THR A 52 5.05 60.78 -12.00
N ARG A 53 5.35 59.48 -11.93
CA ARG A 53 5.54 58.74 -10.65
C ARG A 53 7.00 58.85 -10.16
N ASP A 54 7.91 59.40 -10.95
CA ASP A 54 9.29 59.63 -10.56
C ASP A 54 9.41 60.95 -9.85
N ALA A 55 10.23 60.99 -8.80
CA ALA A 55 10.54 62.24 -8.14
C ALA A 55 11.38 63.12 -9.06
N VAL A 56 10.93 64.35 -9.30
CA VAL A 56 11.65 65.33 -10.10
C VAL A 56 12.10 66.49 -9.21
N ILE A 57 13.38 66.83 -9.30
CA ILE A 57 14.03 67.92 -8.56
C ILE A 57 14.74 68.82 -9.55
N ILE A 58 14.48 70.13 -9.49
CA ILE A 58 15.19 71.12 -10.23
C ILE A 58 16.01 71.97 -9.26
N THR A 59 17.31 72.16 -9.54
CA THR A 59 18.19 73.00 -8.71
C THR A 59 18.88 74.05 -9.49
N ASP A 60 19.34 75.08 -8.81
CA ASP A 60 20.36 76.10 -9.38
C ASP A 60 21.73 75.40 -9.46
N LEU A 61 22.74 76.22 -10.00
CA LEU A 61 24.12 75.73 -10.13
C LEU A 61 24.83 75.55 -8.77
N ALA A 62 24.31 76.16 -7.69
CA ALA A 62 24.77 75.91 -6.32
C ALA A 62 24.07 74.67 -5.65
N SER A 63 23.32 73.93 -6.44
CA SER A 63 22.50 72.75 -6.00
C SER A 63 21.46 73.13 -4.96
N LYS A 64 20.88 74.30 -4.98
CA LYS A 64 19.72 74.66 -4.18
C LYS A 64 18.47 74.37 -4.97
N ILE A 65 17.52 73.64 -4.31
CA ILE A 65 16.24 73.22 -4.88
C ILE A 65 15.39 74.43 -5.25
N LEU A 66 15.02 74.51 -6.52
CA LEU A 66 14.14 75.53 -7.06
C LEU A 66 12.69 75.05 -7.20
N ALA A 67 12.50 73.76 -7.52
CA ALA A 67 11.19 73.12 -7.65
C ALA A 67 11.32 71.68 -7.47
N VAL A 68 10.21 71.06 -6.98
CA VAL A 68 9.96 69.59 -6.91
C VAL A 68 8.57 69.26 -7.40
N ASN A 69 8.36 68.07 -7.90
CA ASN A 69 7.04 67.59 -8.29
C ASN A 69 6.30 66.88 -7.12
N PRO A 70 4.99 66.59 -7.23
CA PRO A 70 4.26 65.87 -6.20
C PRO A 70 4.84 64.50 -5.85
N ALA A 71 5.36 63.74 -6.82
CA ALA A 71 5.97 62.44 -6.58
C ALA A 71 7.21 62.51 -5.68
N PHE A 72 7.96 63.60 -5.73
CA PHE A 72 9.06 63.84 -4.80
C PHE A 72 8.58 63.82 -3.35
N THR A 73 7.45 64.50 -3.07
CA THR A 73 6.85 64.54 -1.73
C THR A 73 6.34 63.17 -1.31
N GLU A 74 5.66 62.45 -2.21
CA GLU A 74 5.17 61.09 -1.94
C GLU A 74 6.31 60.10 -1.64
N ILE A 75 7.40 60.16 -2.42
CA ILE A 75 8.54 59.27 -2.27
C ILE A 75 9.39 59.61 -1.06
N THR A 76 9.73 60.88 -0.87
CA THR A 76 10.70 61.27 0.16
C THR A 76 10.07 61.60 1.51
N GLY A 77 8.76 61.96 1.52
CA GLY A 77 8.03 62.43 2.69
C GLY A 77 8.32 63.88 3.08
N TYR A 78 9.15 64.63 2.31
CA TYR A 78 9.42 66.06 2.51
C TYR A 78 8.49 66.88 1.65
N GLY A 79 7.83 67.85 2.22
CA GLY A 79 6.96 68.80 1.50
C GLY A 79 7.80 69.80 0.70
N GLU A 80 7.24 70.32 -0.41
CA GLU A 80 7.88 71.30 -1.27
C GLU A 80 8.38 72.52 -0.50
N ALA A 81 7.53 73.12 0.38
CA ALA A 81 7.87 74.27 1.20
C ALA A 81 9.07 74.05 2.16
N GLU A 82 9.32 72.78 2.53
CA GLU A 82 10.40 72.42 3.45
C GLU A 82 11.76 72.30 2.73
N VAL A 83 11.75 72.07 1.42
CA VAL A 83 12.96 71.77 0.65
C VAL A 83 13.39 72.88 -0.31
N LEU A 84 12.52 73.83 -0.59
CA LEU A 84 12.89 74.98 -1.44
C LEU A 84 14.06 75.78 -0.87
N GLY A 85 15.11 76.00 -1.68
CA GLY A 85 16.33 76.63 -1.28
C GLY A 85 17.35 75.76 -0.54
N GLU A 86 16.95 74.55 -0.14
CA GLU A 86 17.83 73.56 0.51
C GLU A 86 18.66 72.79 -0.54
N ASN A 87 19.78 72.20 -0.07
CA ASN A 87 20.58 71.28 -0.90
C ASN A 87 20.14 69.85 -0.73
N PRO A 88 19.92 69.07 -1.80
CA PRO A 88 19.42 67.65 -1.73
C PRO A 88 20.25 66.70 -0.87
N ARG A 89 21.43 67.15 -0.38
CA ARG A 89 22.28 66.36 0.53
C ARG A 89 21.56 65.88 1.82
N PHE A 90 20.44 66.46 2.22
CA PHE A 90 19.66 66.04 3.38
C PHE A 90 19.02 64.63 3.15
N LEU A 91 18.87 64.21 1.90
CA LEU A 91 18.41 62.87 1.55
C LEU A 91 19.46 61.77 1.74
N ARG A 92 20.74 62.14 2.00
CA ARG A 92 21.84 61.16 2.09
C ARG A 92 21.59 60.11 3.19
N SER A 93 21.70 58.85 2.81
CA SER A 93 21.58 57.71 3.78
C SER A 93 22.85 57.46 4.60
N GLY A 94 23.99 57.96 4.15
CA GLY A 94 25.32 57.63 4.72
C GLY A 94 25.93 56.32 4.20
N ARG A 95 25.29 55.62 3.27
CA ARG A 95 25.82 54.37 2.68
C ARG A 95 26.89 54.58 1.63
N HIS A 96 26.86 55.73 0.94
CA HIS A 96 27.86 56.10 -0.06
C HIS A 96 28.93 56.97 0.56
N ASP A 97 30.17 56.71 0.18
CA ASP A 97 31.34 57.47 0.62
C ASP A 97 31.51 58.79 -0.17
N ARG A 98 32.53 59.57 0.22
CA ARG A 98 32.83 60.81 -0.43
C ARG A 98 33.29 60.62 -1.90
N ALA A 99 34.00 59.56 -2.19
CA ALA A 99 34.50 59.26 -3.53
C ALA A 99 33.36 59.04 -4.54
N PHE A 100 32.26 58.33 -4.10
CA PHE A 100 31.06 58.16 -4.91
C PHE A 100 30.45 59.49 -5.36
N TYR A 101 30.23 60.41 -4.43
CA TYR A 101 29.65 61.71 -4.76
C TYR A 101 30.59 62.59 -5.60
N GLN A 102 31.90 62.49 -5.41
CA GLN A 102 32.87 63.14 -6.24
C GLN A 102 32.83 62.65 -7.70
N ALA A 103 32.74 61.34 -7.90
CA ALA A 103 32.60 60.73 -9.22
C ALA A 103 31.28 61.13 -9.91
N MET A 104 30.20 61.19 -9.18
CA MET A 104 28.86 61.59 -9.63
C MET A 104 28.94 63.04 -10.16
N TRP A 105 29.50 63.97 -9.36
CA TRP A 105 29.63 65.36 -9.74
C TRP A 105 30.64 65.58 -10.86
N ALA A 106 31.76 64.90 -10.88
CA ALA A 106 32.71 64.94 -11.96
C ALA A 106 32.09 64.54 -13.31
N SER A 107 31.28 63.48 -13.34
CA SER A 107 30.53 63.06 -14.53
C SER A 107 29.52 64.11 -14.97
N LEU A 108 28.70 64.62 -14.04
CA LEU A 108 27.73 65.69 -14.38
C LEU A 108 28.34 66.96 -14.93
N LEU A 109 29.46 67.41 -14.35
CA LEU A 109 30.13 68.61 -14.77
C LEU A 109 30.87 68.46 -16.10
N THR A 110 31.41 67.26 -16.43
CA THR A 110 32.16 66.99 -17.66
C THR A 110 31.29 66.63 -18.85
N THR A 111 30.24 65.83 -18.60
CA THR A 111 29.38 65.28 -19.66
C THR A 111 27.99 65.86 -19.70
N GLY A 112 27.60 66.68 -18.70
CA GLY A 112 26.23 67.18 -18.53
C GLY A 112 25.23 66.12 -18.05
N TYR A 113 25.69 64.88 -17.74
CA TYR A 113 24.84 63.76 -17.44
C TYR A 113 25.48 62.82 -16.40
N TRP A 114 24.65 62.26 -15.52
CA TRP A 114 25.00 61.14 -14.65
C TRP A 114 23.78 60.29 -14.38
N GLN A 115 23.96 58.99 -14.31
CA GLN A 115 22.92 58.05 -13.89
C GLN A 115 23.53 56.93 -13.03
N GLY A 116 22.85 56.61 -11.95
CA GLY A 116 23.30 55.54 -11.08
C GLY A 116 22.30 55.24 -9.96
N GLU A 117 22.50 54.09 -9.36
CA GLU A 117 21.73 53.71 -8.16
C GLU A 117 22.32 54.43 -6.96
N ILE A 118 21.45 55.07 -6.16
CA ILE A 118 21.83 55.77 -4.94
C ILE A 118 20.90 55.36 -3.80
N TRP A 119 21.47 55.29 -2.60
CA TRP A 119 20.71 55.03 -1.40
C TRP A 119 20.42 56.30 -0.65
N ASN A 120 19.17 56.69 -0.59
CA ASN A 120 18.71 57.89 0.11
C ASN A 120 17.89 57.53 1.36
N ARG A 121 17.56 58.58 2.15
CA ARG A 121 16.79 58.47 3.38
C ARG A 121 15.54 59.34 3.29
N ARG A 122 14.39 58.74 3.52
CA ARG A 122 13.11 59.47 3.64
C ARG A 122 13.03 60.24 4.95
N LYS A 123 12.10 61.17 5.03
CA LYS A 123 11.79 61.93 6.27
C LYS A 123 11.48 61.03 7.46
N SER A 124 10.86 59.87 7.21
CA SER A 124 10.58 58.84 8.23
C SER A 124 11.81 58.11 8.81
N GLY A 125 12.99 58.34 8.21
CA GLY A 125 14.23 57.64 8.57
C GLY A 125 14.49 56.38 7.77
N GLU A 126 13.54 55.86 6.96
CA GLU A 126 13.69 54.71 6.10
C GLU A 126 14.76 54.95 5.04
N ILE A 127 15.69 54.01 4.91
CA ILE A 127 16.73 54.04 3.86
C ILE A 127 16.22 53.25 2.66
N TYR A 128 16.16 53.85 1.49
CA TYR A 128 15.63 53.27 0.27
C TYR A 128 16.57 53.44 -0.93
N PRO A 129 16.60 52.51 -1.89
CA PRO A 129 17.34 52.63 -3.13
C PRO A 129 16.51 53.36 -4.17
N GLU A 130 17.14 54.25 -4.92
CA GLU A 130 16.56 54.89 -6.09
C GLU A 130 17.53 54.89 -7.26
N LEU A 131 17.01 54.89 -8.48
CA LEU A 131 17.77 55.18 -9.70
C LEU A 131 17.68 56.67 -9.97
N LEU A 132 18.77 57.36 -9.71
CA LEU A 132 18.87 58.82 -9.92
C LEU A 132 19.52 59.10 -11.27
N THR A 133 18.86 59.93 -12.08
CA THR A 133 19.38 60.50 -13.33
C THR A 133 19.52 62.00 -13.16
N LEU A 134 20.73 62.55 -13.35
CA LEU A 134 21.04 63.98 -13.29
C LEU A 134 21.40 64.49 -14.67
N ASN A 135 20.78 65.58 -15.04
CA ASN A 135 21.06 66.31 -16.33
C ASN A 135 21.33 67.77 -16.07
N ALA A 136 22.31 68.32 -16.75
CA ALA A 136 22.54 69.75 -16.82
C ALA A 136 21.63 70.37 -17.90
N VAL A 137 20.79 71.30 -17.50
CA VAL A 137 19.95 72.10 -18.39
C VAL A 137 20.74 73.31 -18.80
N CYS A 138 21.01 73.52 -20.14
CA CYS A 138 21.85 74.57 -20.68
C CYS A 138 21.01 75.68 -21.35
N ASN A 139 21.53 76.89 -21.34
CA ASN A 139 21.00 78.06 -22.11
C ASN A 139 21.25 77.91 -23.63
N ALA A 140 20.82 78.89 -24.42
CA ALA A 140 21.04 78.92 -25.89
C ALA A 140 22.50 78.96 -26.31
N GLN A 141 23.40 79.35 -25.42
CA GLN A 141 24.84 79.41 -25.61
C GLN A 141 25.57 78.12 -25.23
N GLY A 142 24.88 77.16 -24.62
CA GLY A 142 25.43 75.84 -24.18
C GLY A 142 25.96 75.89 -22.74
N ASP A 143 25.80 77.00 -22.00
CA ASP A 143 26.21 77.03 -20.59
C ASP A 143 25.15 76.45 -19.69
N PRO A 144 25.50 75.62 -18.67
CA PRO A 144 24.54 75.07 -17.73
C PRO A 144 23.90 76.20 -16.90
N VAL A 145 22.57 76.14 -16.74
CA VAL A 145 21.81 77.11 -15.94
C VAL A 145 21.07 76.44 -14.76
N HIS A 146 20.71 75.16 -14.89
CA HIS A 146 20.07 74.39 -13.85
C HIS A 146 20.54 72.95 -13.92
N TYR A 147 20.32 72.18 -12.81
CA TYR A 147 20.38 70.70 -12.81
C TYR A 147 18.99 70.16 -12.61
N LEU A 148 18.64 69.09 -13.40
CA LEU A 148 17.42 68.33 -13.33
C LEU A 148 17.79 66.99 -12.82
N GLY A 149 17.20 66.54 -11.66
CA GLY A 149 17.28 65.24 -11.11
C GLY A 149 15.94 64.49 -11.27
N VAL A 150 15.96 63.27 -11.80
CA VAL A 150 14.82 62.38 -11.87
C VAL A 150 15.17 61.10 -11.09
N ALA A 151 14.38 60.79 -10.09
CA ALA A 151 14.64 59.65 -9.20
C ALA A 151 13.47 58.69 -9.18
N THR A 152 13.74 57.45 -9.56
CA THR A 152 12.77 56.32 -9.53
C THR A 152 13.00 55.48 -8.29
N ASP A 153 12.00 55.32 -7.43
CA ASP A 153 12.05 54.46 -6.23
C ASP A 153 12.07 52.97 -6.60
N LEU A 154 13.15 52.26 -6.27
CA LEU A 154 13.36 50.86 -6.55
C LEU A 154 12.87 49.93 -5.42
N SER A 155 12.31 50.48 -4.34
CA SER A 155 11.93 49.67 -3.16
C SER A 155 10.91 48.62 -3.46
N GLN A 156 9.90 48.90 -4.29
CA GLN A 156 8.87 47.93 -4.67
C GLN A 156 9.45 46.84 -5.59
N LEU A 157 10.25 47.23 -6.58
CA LEU A 157 10.88 46.30 -7.51
C LEU A 157 11.71 45.24 -6.74
N ARG A 158 12.58 45.73 -5.83
CA ARG A 158 13.42 44.83 -5.01
C ARG A 158 12.63 43.97 -4.05
N ARG A 159 11.50 44.45 -3.53
CA ARG A 159 10.58 43.61 -2.72
C ARG A 159 9.95 42.50 -3.56
N HIS A 160 9.53 42.82 -4.78
CA HIS A 160 8.99 41.84 -5.70
C HIS A 160 10.03 40.83 -6.15
N GLU A 161 11.25 41.24 -6.48
CA GLU A 161 12.35 40.32 -6.82
C GLU A 161 12.67 39.35 -5.68
N LYS A 162 12.79 39.82 -4.44
CA LYS A 162 12.99 38.97 -3.26
C LYS A 162 11.84 38.04 -3.04
N ARG A 163 10.59 38.46 -3.28
CA ARG A 163 9.40 37.62 -3.15
C ARG A 163 9.37 36.56 -4.24
N LEU A 164 9.71 36.92 -5.49
CA LEU A 164 9.81 35.97 -6.59
C LEU A 164 10.90 34.92 -6.33
N GLN A 165 12.10 35.36 -5.89
CA GLN A 165 13.17 34.43 -5.50
C GLN A 165 12.75 33.48 -4.40
N ARG A 166 11.98 33.94 -3.41
CA ARG A 166 11.44 33.07 -2.38
C ARG A 166 10.42 32.06 -2.93
N LEU A 167 9.51 32.49 -3.82
CA LEU A 167 8.52 31.61 -4.44
C LEU A 167 9.15 30.57 -5.37
N VAL A 168 10.27 30.90 -6.02
CA VAL A 168 11.00 29.97 -6.90
C VAL A 168 11.70 28.86 -6.12
N HIS A 169 12.13 29.12 -4.87
CA HIS A 169 13.01 28.21 -4.12
C HIS A 169 12.41 27.66 -2.84
N TYR A 170 11.31 28.23 -2.34
CA TYR A 170 10.72 27.85 -1.06
C TYR A 170 9.24 27.57 -1.17
N ASP A 171 8.76 26.64 -0.36
CA ASP A 171 7.33 26.35 -0.19
C ASP A 171 6.64 27.53 0.52
N PRO A 172 5.57 28.10 -0.03
CA PRO A 172 4.96 29.31 0.51
C PRO A 172 4.24 29.10 1.86
N LEU A 173 3.81 27.87 2.17
CA LEU A 173 3.10 27.55 3.41
C LEU A 173 4.08 27.35 4.58
N THR A 174 5.09 26.53 4.37
CA THR A 174 6.00 26.10 5.45
C THR A 174 7.29 26.88 5.52
N GLY A 175 7.65 27.59 4.45
CA GLY A 175 8.92 28.30 4.32
C GLY A 175 10.13 27.36 4.23
N LEU A 176 9.92 26.10 3.94
CA LEU A 176 10.96 25.11 3.67
C LEU A 176 11.46 25.23 2.22
N PRO A 177 12.68 24.78 1.91
CA PRO A 177 13.10 24.52 0.55
C PRO A 177 12.04 23.72 -0.22
N ASN A 178 11.74 24.16 -1.45
CA ASN A 178 10.90 23.40 -2.36
C ASN A 178 11.73 22.37 -3.13
N ARG A 179 11.11 21.65 -4.06
CA ARG A 179 11.76 20.60 -4.86
C ARG A 179 12.99 21.09 -5.59
N LEU A 180 12.92 22.27 -6.20
CA LEU A 180 14.05 22.83 -6.98
C LEU A 180 15.27 23.09 -6.10
N LEU A 181 15.08 23.72 -4.95
CA LEU A 181 16.17 24.01 -4.02
C LEU A 181 16.68 22.73 -3.33
N LEU A 182 15.79 21.77 -3.04
CA LEU A 182 16.18 20.46 -2.53
C LEU A 182 17.14 19.75 -3.49
N GLU A 183 16.77 19.63 -4.77
CA GLU A 183 17.58 18.93 -5.77
C GLU A 183 18.96 19.57 -5.91
N ALA A 184 19.01 20.90 -5.93
CA ALA A 184 20.28 21.63 -5.99
C ALA A 184 21.16 21.41 -4.74
N ARG A 185 20.58 21.42 -3.54
CA ARG A 185 21.30 21.16 -2.29
C ARG A 185 21.76 19.70 -2.20
N LEU A 186 20.89 18.76 -2.52
CA LEU A 186 21.23 17.34 -2.52
C LEU A 186 22.39 17.07 -3.48
N GLN A 187 22.37 17.64 -4.68
CA GLN A 187 23.47 17.50 -5.63
C GLN A 187 24.79 17.98 -5.02
N HIS A 188 24.78 19.16 -4.37
CA HIS A 188 25.96 19.70 -3.69
C HIS A 188 26.44 18.80 -2.54
N THR A 189 25.49 18.25 -1.74
CA THR A 189 25.78 17.30 -0.66
C THR A 189 26.47 16.05 -1.20
N LEU A 190 26.00 15.49 -2.33
CA LEU A 190 26.59 14.31 -2.96
C LEU A 190 27.99 14.58 -3.48
N GLU A 191 28.21 15.72 -4.11
CA GLU A 191 29.55 16.13 -4.59
C GLU A 191 30.53 16.33 -3.43
N ARG A 192 30.06 16.84 -2.30
CA ARG A 192 30.86 16.96 -1.07
C ARG A 192 31.15 15.59 -0.47
N ALA A 193 30.15 14.76 -0.28
CA ALA A 193 30.29 13.41 0.26
C ALA A 193 31.25 12.56 -0.57
N GLY A 194 31.19 12.67 -1.91
CA GLY A 194 32.13 11.99 -2.81
C GLY A 194 33.57 12.43 -2.66
N ARG A 195 33.83 13.73 -2.37
CA ARG A 195 35.18 14.25 -2.13
C ARG A 195 35.74 13.87 -0.75
N GLU A 196 34.88 13.90 0.26
CA GLU A 196 35.25 13.64 1.67
C GLU A 196 35.22 12.16 2.03
N GLY A 197 34.69 11.28 1.14
CA GLY A 197 34.53 9.85 1.40
C GLY A 197 33.46 9.54 2.47
N THR A 198 32.54 10.48 2.72
CA THR A 198 31.43 10.33 3.67
C THR A 198 30.18 9.81 2.99
N ARG A 199 29.15 9.51 3.78
CA ARG A 199 27.82 9.10 3.30
C ARG A 199 26.81 10.23 3.45
N ALA A 200 25.77 10.16 2.66
CA ALA A 200 24.59 11.02 2.81
C ALA A 200 23.33 10.16 2.74
N ALA A 201 22.25 10.54 3.43
CA ALA A 201 20.98 9.83 3.30
C ALA A 201 19.86 10.78 2.93
N VAL A 202 18.93 10.26 2.13
CA VAL A 202 17.67 10.91 1.77
C VAL A 202 16.55 10.16 2.46
N LEU A 203 15.78 10.85 3.31
CA LEU A 203 14.59 10.32 3.96
C LEU A 203 13.37 11.02 3.37
N VAL A 204 12.50 10.27 2.70
CA VAL A 204 11.17 10.75 2.29
C VAL A 204 10.19 10.41 3.40
N ILE A 205 9.47 11.40 3.90
CA ILE A 205 8.54 11.32 5.03
C ILE A 205 7.16 11.67 4.48
N ASP A 206 6.21 10.76 4.61
CA ASP A 206 4.83 10.94 4.16
C ASP A 206 3.89 10.78 5.35
N LEU A 207 2.98 11.74 5.55
CA LEU A 207 2.07 11.75 6.69
C LEU A 207 0.89 10.81 6.43
N ASP A 208 0.80 9.74 7.20
CA ASP A 208 -0.26 8.75 7.05
C ASP A 208 -1.65 9.38 7.32
N GLN A 209 -2.60 9.12 6.41
CA GLN A 209 -4.00 9.56 6.50
C GLN A 209 -4.20 11.09 6.54
N PHE A 210 -3.28 11.90 6.04
CA PHE A 210 -3.40 13.36 6.00
C PHE A 210 -4.67 13.83 5.27
N LYS A 211 -5.07 13.12 4.21
CA LYS A 211 -6.32 13.40 3.49
C LYS A 211 -7.54 13.31 4.40
N THR A 212 -7.61 12.33 5.28
CA THR A 212 -8.72 12.17 6.24
C THR A 212 -8.84 13.37 7.19
N ILE A 213 -7.69 13.96 7.58
CA ILE A 213 -7.67 15.18 8.41
C ILE A 213 -8.25 16.36 7.63
N ASN A 214 -7.86 16.54 6.36
CA ASN A 214 -8.42 17.56 5.49
C ASN A 214 -9.93 17.40 5.29
N ASP A 215 -10.38 16.16 5.05
CA ASP A 215 -11.79 15.85 4.82
C ASP A 215 -12.64 16.06 6.08
N SER A 216 -12.05 15.81 7.29
CA SER A 216 -12.77 15.93 8.56
C SER A 216 -12.73 17.33 9.17
N HIS A 217 -11.61 18.07 9.03
CA HIS A 217 -11.38 19.36 9.71
C HIS A 217 -11.13 20.53 8.75
N GLY A 218 -11.19 20.30 7.44
CA GLY A 218 -10.97 21.30 6.40
C GLY A 218 -9.50 21.59 6.11
N HIS A 219 -9.22 22.19 4.94
CA HIS A 219 -7.87 22.48 4.46
C HIS A 219 -7.09 23.44 5.37
N ALA A 220 -7.75 24.37 6.04
CA ALA A 220 -7.08 25.29 6.96
C ALA A 220 -6.45 24.57 8.17
N ALA A 221 -7.11 23.52 8.68
CA ALA A 221 -6.58 22.67 9.73
C ALA A 221 -5.39 21.83 9.24
N GLY A 222 -5.48 21.29 8.01
CA GLY A 222 -4.36 20.60 7.37
C GLY A 222 -3.14 21.49 7.15
N ASP A 223 -3.33 22.73 6.70
CA ASP A 223 -2.24 23.71 6.56
C ASP A 223 -1.58 24.04 7.90
N ALA A 224 -2.38 24.27 8.95
CA ALA A 224 -1.88 24.48 10.30
C ALA A 224 -1.08 23.28 10.81
N LEU A 225 -1.55 22.06 10.53
CA LEU A 225 -0.84 20.82 10.85
C LEU A 225 0.51 20.73 10.14
N LEU A 226 0.58 21.01 8.84
CA LEU A 226 1.83 20.99 8.07
C LEU A 226 2.86 21.97 8.62
N VAL A 227 2.43 23.17 9.02
CA VAL A 227 3.29 24.16 9.69
C VAL A 227 3.76 23.64 11.05
N ALA A 228 2.88 23.02 11.84
CA ALA A 228 3.23 22.46 13.14
C ALA A 228 4.21 21.28 13.02
N VAL A 229 3.98 20.38 12.04
CA VAL A 229 4.91 19.27 11.70
C VAL A 229 6.29 19.83 11.32
N THR A 230 6.32 20.85 10.45
CA THR A 230 7.57 21.52 10.06
C THR A 230 8.36 22.02 11.28
N ARG A 231 7.69 22.73 12.20
CA ARG A 231 8.35 23.25 13.42
C ARG A 231 8.90 22.11 14.28
N ARG A 232 8.13 21.04 14.42
CA ARG A 232 8.50 19.89 15.23
C ARG A 232 9.67 19.11 14.61
N LEU A 233 9.66 18.86 13.31
CA LEU A 233 10.77 18.21 12.61
C LEU A 233 12.08 19.01 12.72
N ARG A 234 12.03 20.32 12.58
CA ARG A 234 13.21 21.20 12.72
C ARG A 234 13.92 21.10 14.06
N THR A 235 13.24 20.73 15.14
CA THR A 235 13.86 20.65 16.47
C THR A 235 14.89 19.53 16.60
N ARG A 236 14.92 18.61 15.64
CA ARG A 236 15.81 17.43 15.66
C ARG A 236 16.96 17.51 14.66
N LEU A 237 16.97 18.53 13.82
CA LEU A 237 17.91 18.66 12.70
C LEU A 237 19.17 19.44 13.13
N ARG A 238 20.30 19.06 12.53
CA ARG A 238 21.56 19.80 12.61
C ARG A 238 21.53 20.98 11.61
N GLU A 239 22.46 21.91 11.72
CA GLU A 239 22.54 23.06 10.79
C GLU A 239 22.83 22.61 9.33
N GLU A 240 23.61 21.56 9.18
CA GLU A 240 23.94 20.97 7.89
C GLU A 240 22.79 20.20 7.23
N ASP A 241 21.83 19.67 8.01
CA ASP A 241 20.73 18.91 7.47
C ASP A 241 19.73 19.77 6.69
N THR A 242 19.25 19.27 5.58
CA THR A 242 18.26 19.98 4.76
C THR A 242 16.89 19.31 4.86
N LEU A 243 15.92 20.04 5.47
CA LEU A 243 14.50 19.66 5.45
C LEU A 243 13.78 20.44 4.36
N SER A 244 13.02 19.75 3.52
CA SER A 244 12.28 20.28 2.38
C SER A 244 10.84 19.78 2.37
N ARG A 245 9.94 20.47 1.68
CA ARG A 245 8.58 19.99 1.38
C ARG A 245 8.40 19.93 -0.13
N LEU A 246 7.99 18.77 -0.64
CA LEU A 246 7.81 18.58 -2.08
C LEU A 246 6.43 19.03 -2.55
N ALA A 247 5.39 18.43 -2.01
CA ALA A 247 3.99 18.76 -2.28
C ALA A 247 3.10 18.03 -1.26
N GLY A 248 1.89 18.54 -1.03
CA GLY A 248 0.91 17.89 -0.15
C GLY A 248 1.45 17.65 1.26
N ASP A 249 1.48 16.39 1.67
CA ASP A 249 1.90 15.86 2.97
C ASP A 249 3.31 15.26 2.99
N GLN A 250 4.07 15.45 1.88
CA GLN A 250 5.38 14.84 1.70
C GLN A 250 6.52 15.79 2.05
N PHE A 251 7.37 15.37 2.99
CA PHE A 251 8.61 16.04 3.39
C PHE A 251 9.82 15.22 2.97
N VAL A 252 10.93 15.89 2.73
CA VAL A 252 12.21 15.23 2.45
C VAL A 252 13.28 15.82 3.36
N LEU A 253 14.01 14.91 3.98
CA LEU A 253 15.15 15.23 4.82
C LEU A 253 16.41 14.66 4.17
N VAL A 254 17.43 15.53 3.99
CA VAL A 254 18.77 15.16 3.57
C VAL A 254 19.68 15.24 4.78
N LEU A 255 20.30 14.13 5.12
CA LEU A 255 21.31 14.02 6.16
C LEU A 255 22.69 14.06 5.53
N GLU A 256 23.55 14.97 6.00
CA GLU A 256 24.93 15.14 5.49
C GLU A 256 25.93 14.46 6.41
N ALA A 257 27.09 14.11 5.85
CA ALA A 257 28.28 13.63 6.57
C ALA A 257 28.02 12.46 7.55
N LEU A 258 27.24 11.47 7.10
CA LEU A 258 27.00 10.27 7.90
C LEU A 258 28.28 9.43 7.98
N HIS A 259 28.60 8.96 9.19
CA HIS A 259 29.71 8.03 9.42
C HIS A 259 29.23 6.59 9.37
N GLU A 260 28.06 6.31 9.89
CA GLU A 260 27.46 4.97 9.93
C GLU A 260 26.09 4.94 9.26
N TYR A 261 25.77 3.79 8.69
CA TYR A 261 24.48 3.56 8.01
C TYR A 261 23.28 3.68 8.95
N GLN A 262 23.48 3.29 10.22
CA GLN A 262 22.47 3.31 11.25
C GLN A 262 22.01 4.70 11.68
N GLU A 263 22.78 5.75 11.39
CA GLU A 263 22.39 7.13 11.74
C GLU A 263 21.08 7.55 11.05
N ALA A 264 20.88 7.11 9.80
CA ALA A 264 19.64 7.35 9.07
C ALA A 264 18.43 6.65 9.72
N GLU A 265 18.62 5.42 10.23
CA GLU A 265 17.61 4.70 10.98
C GLU A 265 17.25 5.38 12.29
N ILE A 266 18.26 5.81 13.06
CA ILE A 266 18.06 6.53 14.33
C ILE A 266 17.25 7.81 14.10
N MET A 267 17.55 8.53 12.99
CA MET A 267 16.77 9.71 12.60
C MET A 267 15.34 9.34 12.25
N ALA A 268 15.11 8.31 11.42
CA ALA A 268 13.78 7.88 11.03
C ALA A 268 12.92 7.46 12.24
N ARG A 269 13.46 6.64 13.15
CA ARG A 269 12.81 6.27 14.43
C ARG A 269 12.49 7.49 15.27
N GLY A 270 13.43 8.43 15.34
CA GLY A 270 13.24 9.67 16.08
C GLY A 270 12.16 10.57 15.49
N ILE A 271 12.02 10.63 14.19
CA ILE A 271 10.93 11.35 13.49
C ILE A 271 9.59 10.69 13.81
N GLN A 272 9.49 9.38 13.75
CA GLN A 272 8.25 8.65 14.07
C GLN A 272 7.82 8.90 15.52
N ALA A 273 8.72 8.73 16.48
CA ALA A 273 8.45 9.02 17.90
C ALA A 273 8.03 10.47 18.15
N LEU A 274 8.64 11.41 17.43
CA LEU A 274 8.31 12.83 17.52
C LEU A 274 6.87 13.12 17.02
N LEU A 275 6.40 12.42 16.00
CA LEU A 275 5.08 12.60 15.42
C LEU A 275 3.96 11.86 16.18
N GLU A 276 4.28 10.91 17.06
CA GLU A 276 3.29 10.23 17.91
C GLU A 276 2.61 11.17 18.92
N THR A 277 3.30 12.26 19.30
CA THR A 277 2.71 13.27 20.19
C THR A 277 1.65 14.08 19.46
N PRO A 278 0.45 14.24 20.03
CA PRO A 278 -0.64 14.96 19.35
C PRO A 278 -0.27 16.40 19.01
N PHE A 279 -0.83 16.89 17.91
CA PHE A 279 -0.74 18.28 17.48
C PHE A 279 -1.98 19.02 17.95
N ILE A 280 -1.81 20.22 18.49
CA ILE A 280 -2.91 21.11 18.82
C ILE A 280 -3.16 21.98 17.60
N LEU A 281 -4.33 21.81 16.97
CA LEU A 281 -4.78 22.59 15.83
C LEU A 281 -5.56 23.83 16.30
N PRO A 282 -5.87 24.79 15.41
CA PRO A 282 -6.84 25.84 15.71
C PRO A 282 -8.14 25.23 16.29
N ASP A 283 -8.80 25.94 17.23
CA ASP A 283 -9.99 25.48 17.97
C ASP A 283 -9.75 24.36 18.98
N ASP A 284 -8.49 24.25 19.51
CA ASP A 284 -8.09 23.27 20.52
C ASP A 284 -8.31 21.78 20.11
N CYS A 285 -8.47 21.52 18.82
CA CYS A 285 -8.61 20.19 18.30
C CYS A 285 -7.27 19.45 18.32
N LYS A 286 -7.25 18.22 18.86
CA LYS A 286 -6.06 17.37 18.90
C LYS A 286 -6.01 16.46 17.67
N ALA A 287 -4.99 16.63 16.82
CA ALA A 287 -4.72 15.73 15.70
C ALA A 287 -3.60 14.75 16.02
N TYR A 288 -3.82 13.49 15.74
CA TYR A 288 -2.82 12.43 15.83
C TYR A 288 -2.34 12.12 14.40
N VAL A 289 -1.07 12.31 14.16
CA VAL A 289 -0.46 12.07 12.85
C VAL A 289 0.68 11.10 13.00
N ARG A 290 0.79 10.19 12.07
CA ARG A 290 1.89 9.24 11.95
C ARG A 290 2.54 9.39 10.60
N ALA A 291 3.73 8.83 10.42
CA ALA A 291 4.43 8.92 9.16
C ALA A 291 5.03 7.59 8.73
N SER A 292 4.99 7.35 7.44
CA SER A 292 5.77 6.34 6.75
C SER A 292 7.03 6.99 6.19
N VAL A 293 8.19 6.36 6.40
CA VAL A 293 9.50 6.91 6.04
C VAL A 293 10.24 5.96 5.10
N GLY A 294 10.70 6.46 3.97
CA GLY A 294 11.57 5.73 3.07
C GLY A 294 12.99 6.30 3.10
N ILE A 295 14.00 5.44 3.12
CA ILE A 295 15.40 5.79 3.28
C ILE A 295 16.20 5.28 2.08
N SER A 296 16.99 6.16 1.47
CA SER A 296 18.05 5.79 0.52
C SER A 296 19.38 6.42 0.92
N VAL A 297 20.49 5.72 0.70
CA VAL A 297 21.80 6.12 1.19
C VAL A 297 22.82 6.18 0.05
N TYR A 298 23.51 7.31 -0.06
CA TYR A 298 24.64 7.50 -0.96
C TYR A 298 25.93 6.91 -0.35
N PRO A 299 26.80 6.24 -1.10
CA PRO A 299 26.68 5.93 -2.55
C PRO A 299 25.97 4.61 -2.88
N GLN A 300 25.53 3.85 -1.88
CA GLN A 300 25.07 2.46 -2.01
C GLN A 300 23.80 2.34 -2.87
N ASP A 301 22.83 3.26 -2.69
CA ASP A 301 21.53 3.20 -3.32
C ASP A 301 21.41 4.08 -4.58
N GLY A 302 22.44 4.84 -4.88
CA GLY A 302 22.54 5.68 -6.07
C GLY A 302 23.62 6.76 -5.96
N ASP A 303 23.99 7.32 -7.10
CA ASP A 303 25.05 8.32 -7.26
C ASP A 303 24.50 9.71 -7.66
N THR A 304 23.21 9.82 -7.96
CA THR A 304 22.54 11.06 -8.32
C THR A 304 21.42 11.44 -7.38
N ALA A 305 21.13 12.71 -7.26
CA ALA A 305 20.01 13.22 -6.46
C ALA A 305 18.68 12.58 -6.89
N GLN A 306 18.45 12.43 -8.19
CA GLN A 306 17.24 11.84 -8.73
C GLN A 306 17.10 10.36 -8.36
N THR A 307 18.18 9.58 -8.47
CA THR A 307 18.16 8.13 -8.12
C THR A 307 17.83 7.92 -6.66
N LEU A 308 18.44 8.73 -5.77
CA LEU A 308 18.19 8.62 -4.32
C LEU A 308 16.77 9.05 -3.94
N LEU A 309 16.24 10.13 -4.54
CA LEU A 309 14.85 10.54 -4.29
C LEU A 309 13.84 9.48 -4.75
N VAL A 310 14.04 8.90 -5.93
CA VAL A 310 13.18 7.81 -6.45
C VAL A 310 13.30 6.57 -5.56
N GLY A 311 14.51 6.24 -5.11
CA GLY A 311 14.75 5.11 -4.21
C GLY A 311 14.04 5.28 -2.86
N ALA A 312 14.18 6.46 -2.25
CA ALA A 312 13.52 6.76 -0.98
C ALA A 312 11.99 6.77 -1.11
N ASP A 313 11.44 7.27 -2.23
CA ASP A 313 9.99 7.26 -2.48
C ASP A 313 9.44 5.83 -2.65
N ALA A 314 10.17 4.96 -3.37
CA ALA A 314 9.84 3.53 -3.47
C ALA A 314 9.83 2.84 -2.09
N ALA A 315 10.75 3.22 -1.21
CA ALA A 315 10.82 2.71 0.16
C ALA A 315 9.63 3.20 1.02
N VAL A 316 9.14 4.44 0.83
CA VAL A 316 7.89 4.93 1.46
C VAL A 316 6.70 4.07 1.05
N HIS A 317 6.58 3.80 -0.25
CA HIS A 317 5.51 2.93 -0.76
C HIS A 317 5.53 1.57 -0.05
N ARG A 318 6.72 0.98 0.08
CA ARG A 318 6.89 -0.29 0.80
C ARG A 318 6.51 -0.18 2.28
N ALA A 319 6.87 0.92 2.94
CA ALA A 319 6.47 1.15 4.33
C ALA A 319 4.94 1.21 4.49
N LYS A 320 4.24 1.86 3.55
CA LYS A 320 2.77 1.93 3.51
C LYS A 320 2.12 0.55 3.24
N GLU A 321 2.65 -0.23 2.32
CA GLU A 321 2.19 -1.61 2.03
C GLU A 321 2.26 -2.53 3.25
N LEU A 322 3.28 -2.37 4.05
CA LEU A 322 3.46 -3.12 5.29
C LEU A 322 2.61 -2.60 6.46
N GLY A 323 1.60 -1.75 6.20
CA GLY A 323 0.66 -1.22 7.19
C GLY A 323 0.97 0.19 7.68
N GLY A 324 1.93 0.90 7.06
CA GLY A 324 2.34 2.26 7.45
C GLY A 324 3.08 2.32 8.78
N ARG A 325 3.29 3.55 9.31
CA ARG A 325 3.85 3.80 10.64
C ARG A 325 5.22 3.18 10.87
N ARG A 326 6.01 3.03 9.82
CA ARG A 326 7.34 2.42 9.85
C ARG A 326 8.28 3.08 8.86
N PHE A 327 9.55 2.77 8.98
CA PHE A 327 10.51 3.13 7.96
C PHE A 327 10.94 1.88 7.18
N CYS A 328 11.33 2.09 5.94
CA CYS A 328 11.94 1.07 5.08
C CYS A 328 13.15 1.66 4.39
N TYR A 329 14.18 0.84 4.23
CA TYR A 329 15.31 1.16 3.36
C TYR A 329 14.98 0.82 1.91
N TYR A 330 15.53 1.60 1.00
CA TYR A 330 15.53 1.26 -0.41
C TYR A 330 16.35 0.00 -0.65
N THR A 331 15.85 -0.87 -1.52
CA THR A 331 16.61 -1.98 -2.11
C THR A 331 16.36 -1.97 -3.60
N SER A 332 17.36 -2.42 -4.40
CA SER A 332 17.22 -2.48 -5.87
C SER A 332 15.99 -3.29 -6.33
N GLU A 333 15.57 -4.28 -5.54
CA GLU A 333 14.38 -5.09 -5.76
C GLU A 333 13.09 -4.27 -5.69
N LEU A 334 13.03 -3.23 -4.84
CA LEU A 334 11.85 -2.35 -4.73
C LEU A 334 11.62 -1.53 -6.01
N ASN A 335 12.68 -1.12 -6.68
CA ASN A 335 12.59 -0.38 -7.94
C ASN A 335 12.06 -1.27 -9.08
N VAL A 336 12.51 -2.53 -9.12
CA VAL A 336 11.97 -3.54 -10.05
C VAL A 336 10.49 -3.77 -9.76
N GLN A 337 10.09 -3.87 -8.49
CA GLN A 337 8.72 -4.13 -8.07
C GLN A 337 7.77 -2.95 -8.41
N ALA A 338 8.19 -1.70 -8.19
CA ALA A 338 7.39 -0.52 -8.56
C ALA A 338 7.20 -0.41 -10.09
N ARG A 339 8.26 -0.66 -10.86
CA ARG A 339 8.21 -0.66 -12.32
C ARG A 339 7.35 -1.81 -12.86
N THR A 340 7.44 -2.99 -12.23
CA THR A 340 6.63 -4.16 -12.56
C THR A 340 5.15 -3.89 -12.29
N THR A 341 4.81 -3.15 -11.22
CA THR A 341 3.41 -2.81 -10.88
C THR A 341 2.77 -1.92 -11.94
N LEU A 342 3.46 -0.89 -12.44
CA LEU A 342 2.94 -0.03 -13.52
C LEU A 342 2.74 -0.79 -14.83
N VAL A 343 3.72 -1.62 -15.21
CA VAL A 343 3.63 -2.49 -16.41
C VAL A 343 2.48 -3.50 -16.24
N MET A 344 2.28 -4.01 -15.03
CA MET A 344 1.21 -4.95 -14.71
C MET A 344 -0.17 -4.28 -14.83
N GLU A 345 -0.32 -3.04 -14.34
CA GLU A 345 -1.59 -2.30 -14.46
C GLU A 345 -2.00 -2.09 -15.92
N GLU A 346 -1.08 -1.62 -16.75
CA GLU A 346 -1.34 -1.42 -18.18
C GLU A 346 -1.67 -2.74 -18.87
N ALA A 347 -0.94 -3.81 -18.52
CA ALA A 347 -1.19 -5.14 -19.04
C ALA A 347 -2.56 -5.69 -18.64
N LEU A 348 -3.00 -5.47 -17.37
CA LEU A 348 -4.32 -5.90 -16.89
C LEU A 348 -5.47 -5.14 -17.57
N ARG A 349 -5.32 -3.83 -17.81
CA ARG A 349 -6.31 -3.05 -18.59
C ARG A 349 -6.47 -3.58 -20.00
N ARG A 350 -5.34 -3.91 -20.63
CA ARG A 350 -5.34 -4.54 -21.96
C ARG A 350 -5.99 -5.91 -21.92
N ALA A 351 -5.67 -6.74 -20.92
CA ALA A 351 -6.20 -8.09 -20.78
C ALA A 351 -7.73 -8.11 -20.68
N LEU A 352 -8.34 -7.15 -19.95
CA LEU A 352 -9.79 -6.97 -19.92
C LEU A 352 -10.39 -6.60 -21.28
N ALA A 353 -9.70 -5.74 -22.04
CA ALA A 353 -10.17 -5.28 -23.34
C ALA A 353 -9.99 -6.32 -24.46
N GLN A 354 -9.00 -7.21 -24.34
CA GLN A 354 -8.64 -8.20 -25.37
C GLN A 354 -9.08 -9.63 -25.00
N GLU A 355 -9.90 -9.80 -23.95
CA GLU A 355 -10.42 -11.10 -23.50
C GLU A 355 -9.32 -12.13 -23.22
N GLU A 356 -8.19 -11.68 -22.61
CA GLU A 356 -7.06 -12.55 -22.26
C GLU A 356 -7.31 -13.35 -20.98
N PHE A 357 -8.39 -13.11 -20.23
CA PHE A 357 -8.77 -13.89 -19.07
C PHE A 357 -9.56 -15.13 -19.47
N VAL A 358 -9.35 -16.23 -18.73
CA VAL A 358 -10.07 -17.48 -18.89
C VAL A 358 -10.40 -18.08 -17.55
N LEU A 359 -11.52 -18.82 -17.44
CA LEU A 359 -11.86 -19.55 -16.21
C LEU A 359 -11.42 -21.01 -16.31
N TYR A 360 -10.77 -21.47 -15.27
CA TYR A 360 -10.50 -22.89 -15.01
C TYR A 360 -11.41 -23.34 -13.89
N TYR A 361 -11.80 -24.59 -13.93
CA TYR A 361 -12.76 -25.16 -12.99
C TYR A 361 -12.12 -26.27 -12.17
N GLN A 362 -12.13 -26.13 -10.85
CA GLN A 362 -11.65 -27.16 -9.96
C GLN A 362 -12.84 -27.92 -9.37
N PRO A 363 -12.92 -29.26 -9.57
CA PRO A 363 -14.04 -30.04 -9.05
C PRO A 363 -14.12 -30.03 -7.52
N LYS A 364 -15.33 -29.82 -6.99
CA LYS A 364 -15.71 -30.10 -5.61
C LYS A 364 -16.37 -31.49 -5.59
N VAL A 365 -15.94 -32.34 -4.66
CA VAL A 365 -16.35 -33.75 -4.60
C VAL A 365 -17.07 -34.04 -3.30
N ASP A 366 -18.24 -34.58 -3.37
CA ASP A 366 -18.97 -35.10 -2.21
C ASP A 366 -18.24 -36.32 -1.62
N LEU A 367 -17.80 -36.22 -0.37
CA LEU A 367 -16.97 -37.24 0.29
C LEU A 367 -17.71 -38.52 0.57
N ARG A 368 -19.05 -38.50 0.64
CA ARG A 368 -19.88 -39.66 0.90
C ARG A 368 -20.09 -40.50 -0.34
N SER A 369 -20.41 -39.87 -1.48
CA SER A 369 -20.70 -40.57 -2.73
C SER A 369 -19.50 -40.66 -3.67
N GLY A 370 -18.45 -39.90 -3.44
CA GLY A 370 -17.29 -39.73 -4.31
C GLY A 370 -17.58 -38.99 -5.61
N ARG A 371 -18.80 -38.46 -5.82
CA ARG A 371 -19.21 -37.78 -7.06
C ARG A 371 -18.88 -36.32 -7.04
N ILE A 372 -18.70 -35.76 -8.24
CA ILE A 372 -18.55 -34.30 -8.40
C ILE A 372 -19.85 -33.63 -7.96
N ALA A 373 -19.80 -32.76 -6.97
CA ALA A 373 -20.90 -31.95 -6.43
C ALA A 373 -21.02 -30.58 -7.07
N GLY A 374 -19.92 -30.06 -7.62
CA GLY A 374 -19.82 -28.75 -8.26
C GLY A 374 -18.40 -28.43 -8.67
N ALA A 375 -18.12 -27.16 -8.92
CA ALA A 375 -16.77 -26.66 -9.21
C ALA A 375 -16.54 -25.29 -8.60
N GLU A 376 -15.30 -24.93 -8.36
CA GLU A 376 -14.85 -23.57 -8.14
C GLU A 376 -14.29 -23.00 -9.46
N ALA A 377 -14.76 -21.82 -9.86
CA ALA A 377 -14.27 -21.10 -11.02
C ALA A 377 -13.07 -20.22 -10.62
N LEU A 378 -11.93 -20.55 -11.13
CA LEU A 378 -10.65 -19.95 -10.82
C LEU A 378 -10.12 -19.20 -12.04
N ILE A 379 -10.00 -17.89 -11.94
CA ILE A 379 -9.47 -17.06 -13.01
C ILE A 379 -8.02 -17.42 -13.35
N ARG A 380 -7.68 -17.37 -14.63
CA ARG A 380 -6.33 -17.47 -15.19
C ARG A 380 -6.15 -16.38 -16.23
N TRP A 381 -4.93 -15.91 -16.39
CA TRP A 381 -4.62 -14.91 -17.38
C TRP A 381 -3.70 -15.51 -18.44
N GLN A 382 -4.22 -15.62 -19.65
CA GLN A 382 -3.47 -16.11 -20.82
C GLN A 382 -2.65 -14.96 -21.42
N ARG A 383 -1.45 -14.72 -20.86
CA ARG A 383 -0.58 -13.61 -21.27
C ARG A 383 0.09 -13.91 -22.60
N PRO A 384 -0.08 -13.06 -23.63
CA PRO A 384 0.61 -13.22 -24.90
C PRO A 384 2.14 -13.23 -24.69
N GLY A 385 2.80 -14.30 -25.16
CA GLY A 385 4.25 -14.48 -25.04
C GLY A 385 4.77 -14.99 -23.68
N PHE A 386 3.92 -15.10 -22.64
CA PHE A 386 4.31 -15.55 -21.30
C PHE A 386 3.57 -16.80 -20.83
N GLY A 387 2.49 -17.20 -21.53
CA GLY A 387 1.66 -18.34 -21.14
C GLY A 387 0.61 -18.04 -20.08
N LEU A 388 0.20 -19.04 -19.32
CA LEU A 388 -0.88 -18.98 -18.35
C LEU A 388 -0.37 -18.50 -16.97
N ALA A 389 -0.75 -17.29 -16.57
CA ALA A 389 -0.39 -16.71 -15.27
C ALA A 389 -1.38 -17.09 -14.18
N SER A 390 -0.86 -17.34 -12.99
CA SER A 390 -1.62 -17.65 -11.77
C SER A 390 -2.27 -16.39 -11.17
N PRO A 391 -3.45 -16.50 -10.50
CA PRO A 391 -4.06 -15.40 -9.76
C PRO A 391 -3.11 -14.71 -8.78
N LEU A 392 -2.25 -15.46 -8.11
CA LEU A 392 -1.26 -14.93 -7.16
C LEU A 392 -0.30 -13.90 -7.78
N GLU A 393 -0.11 -13.95 -9.11
CA GLU A 393 0.78 -13.04 -9.82
C GLU A 393 0.14 -11.68 -10.11
N PHE A 394 -1.18 -11.61 -10.29
CA PHE A 394 -1.84 -10.40 -10.80
C PHE A 394 -2.97 -9.87 -9.92
N ILE A 395 -3.64 -10.70 -9.11
CA ILE A 395 -4.75 -10.26 -8.24
C ILE A 395 -4.30 -9.16 -7.27
N PRO A 396 -3.13 -9.26 -6.58
CA PRO A 396 -2.69 -8.19 -5.67
C PRO A 396 -2.50 -6.83 -6.38
N ALA A 397 -2.04 -6.85 -7.63
CA ALA A 397 -1.92 -5.63 -8.44
C ALA A 397 -3.29 -5.09 -8.85
N ALA A 398 -4.22 -5.98 -9.25
CA ALA A 398 -5.59 -5.62 -9.61
C ALA A 398 -6.37 -5.01 -8.44
N GLU A 399 -6.16 -5.49 -7.21
CA GLU A 399 -6.76 -4.93 -6.00
C GLU A 399 -6.25 -3.52 -5.70
N LYS A 400 -4.92 -3.29 -5.77
CA LYS A 400 -4.30 -1.99 -5.52
C LYS A 400 -4.83 -0.90 -6.46
N ASN A 401 -4.96 -1.20 -7.75
CA ASN A 401 -5.36 -0.23 -8.77
C ASN A 401 -6.87 -0.20 -9.06
N GLY A 402 -7.67 -1.05 -8.39
CA GLY A 402 -9.12 -1.10 -8.52
C GLY A 402 -9.65 -1.88 -9.72
N LEU A 403 -8.80 -2.46 -10.55
CA LEU A 403 -9.22 -3.28 -11.69
C LEU A 403 -9.88 -4.59 -11.25
N ILE A 404 -9.68 -5.02 -10.01
CA ILE A 404 -10.30 -6.20 -9.43
C ILE A 404 -11.83 -6.17 -9.51
N GLU A 405 -12.45 -4.99 -9.47
CA GLU A 405 -13.91 -4.83 -9.60
C GLU A 405 -14.36 -5.22 -11.03
N ALA A 406 -13.69 -4.70 -12.04
CA ALA A 406 -14.01 -5.04 -13.43
C ALA A 406 -13.69 -6.52 -13.77
N ILE A 407 -12.60 -7.04 -13.20
CA ILE A 407 -12.22 -8.46 -13.32
C ILE A 407 -13.29 -9.34 -12.64
N GLY A 408 -13.74 -9.01 -11.43
CA GLY A 408 -14.75 -9.76 -10.71
C GLY A 408 -16.10 -9.78 -11.44
N ALA A 409 -16.54 -8.63 -11.99
CA ALA A 409 -17.72 -8.56 -12.82
C ALA A 409 -17.59 -9.43 -14.10
N TRP A 410 -16.41 -9.47 -14.71
CA TRP A 410 -16.12 -10.36 -15.84
C TRP A 410 -16.20 -11.83 -15.41
N VAL A 411 -15.60 -12.21 -14.27
CA VAL A 411 -15.62 -13.59 -13.73
C VAL A 411 -17.05 -14.07 -13.52
N ILE A 412 -17.91 -13.27 -12.87
CA ILE A 412 -19.31 -13.63 -12.62
C ILE A 412 -20.06 -13.85 -13.94
N ARG A 413 -19.89 -12.94 -14.90
CA ARG A 413 -20.53 -13.06 -16.23
C ARG A 413 -20.05 -14.29 -16.99
N ASP A 414 -18.73 -14.56 -17.02
CA ASP A 414 -18.18 -15.70 -17.75
C ASP A 414 -18.54 -17.04 -17.09
N ALA A 415 -18.55 -17.11 -15.74
CA ALA A 415 -19.05 -18.27 -15.01
C ALA A 415 -20.51 -18.56 -15.35
N CYS A 416 -21.39 -17.55 -15.33
CA CYS A 416 -22.80 -17.72 -15.72
C CYS A 416 -22.95 -18.14 -17.19
N ARG A 417 -22.16 -17.54 -18.10
CA ARG A 417 -22.12 -17.93 -19.51
C ARG A 417 -21.78 -19.41 -19.68
N GLN A 418 -20.75 -19.87 -18.97
CA GLN A 418 -20.31 -21.25 -19.04
C GLN A 418 -21.32 -22.22 -18.43
N MET A 419 -21.96 -21.84 -17.31
CA MET A 419 -23.05 -22.64 -16.72
C MET A 419 -24.24 -22.79 -17.68
N GLY A 420 -24.59 -21.71 -18.40
CA GLY A 420 -25.59 -21.74 -19.47
C GLY A 420 -25.22 -22.71 -20.59
N ALA A 421 -23.96 -22.65 -21.06
CA ALA A 421 -23.46 -23.57 -22.10
C ALA A 421 -23.47 -25.05 -21.65
N TRP A 422 -23.10 -25.35 -20.38
CA TRP A 422 -23.19 -26.70 -19.85
C TRP A 422 -24.62 -27.20 -19.76
N ARG A 423 -25.57 -26.36 -19.34
CA ARG A 423 -27.01 -26.72 -19.34
C ARG A 423 -27.49 -27.07 -20.74
N GLU A 424 -27.15 -26.29 -21.74
CA GLU A 424 -27.49 -26.56 -23.15
C GLU A 424 -26.85 -27.85 -23.69
N ALA A 425 -25.64 -28.17 -23.19
CA ALA A 425 -24.95 -29.43 -23.48
C ALA A 425 -25.47 -30.65 -22.66
N GLY A 426 -26.57 -30.49 -21.93
CA GLY A 426 -27.17 -31.57 -21.14
C GLY A 426 -26.53 -31.85 -19.78
N LEU A 427 -25.61 -30.99 -19.34
CA LEU A 427 -24.96 -31.06 -18.01
C LEU A 427 -25.67 -30.10 -17.02
N ALA A 428 -26.94 -30.35 -16.77
CA ALA A 428 -27.74 -29.52 -15.85
C ALA A 428 -27.36 -29.73 -14.39
N GLY A 429 -27.54 -28.71 -13.56
CA GLY A 429 -27.44 -28.83 -12.09
C GLY A 429 -26.00 -28.73 -11.54
N ILE A 430 -25.01 -28.39 -12.36
CA ILE A 430 -23.64 -28.13 -11.89
C ILE A 430 -23.61 -26.84 -11.08
N LYS A 431 -23.23 -26.92 -9.80
CA LYS A 431 -22.99 -25.76 -8.96
C LYS A 431 -21.62 -25.16 -9.27
N VAL A 432 -21.55 -23.83 -9.38
CA VAL A 432 -20.29 -23.13 -9.59
C VAL A 432 -20.09 -22.09 -8.49
N ALA A 433 -18.94 -22.14 -7.85
CA ALA A 433 -18.50 -21.15 -6.88
C ALA A 433 -17.58 -20.13 -7.53
N VAL A 434 -17.73 -18.87 -7.15
CA VAL A 434 -16.96 -17.73 -7.64
C VAL A 434 -16.46 -16.91 -6.46
N ASN A 435 -15.18 -16.59 -6.45
CA ASN A 435 -14.56 -15.73 -5.46
C ASN A 435 -14.94 -14.26 -5.69
N VAL A 436 -15.29 -13.55 -4.60
CA VAL A 436 -15.62 -12.12 -4.59
C VAL A 436 -14.57 -11.36 -3.81
N SER A 437 -14.01 -10.30 -4.40
CA SER A 437 -13.02 -9.47 -3.70
C SER A 437 -13.68 -8.55 -2.65
N ALA A 438 -12.91 -8.22 -1.61
CA ALA A 438 -13.37 -7.29 -0.56
C ALA A 438 -13.78 -5.92 -1.14
N ARG A 439 -13.11 -5.47 -2.18
CA ARG A 439 -13.40 -4.19 -2.84
C ARG A 439 -14.71 -4.23 -3.62
N GLN A 440 -14.94 -5.31 -4.37
CA GLN A 440 -16.18 -5.54 -5.11
C GLN A 440 -17.38 -5.66 -4.15
N PHE A 441 -17.22 -6.37 -3.04
CA PHE A 441 -18.27 -6.51 -2.04
C PHE A 441 -18.65 -5.19 -1.36
N ARG A 442 -17.65 -4.31 -1.06
CA ARG A 442 -17.90 -3.01 -0.40
C ARG A 442 -18.46 -1.93 -1.31
N ARG A 443 -18.12 -1.93 -2.61
CA ARG A 443 -18.52 -0.86 -3.53
C ARG A 443 -20.04 -0.71 -3.70
N GLY A 444 -20.81 -1.81 -3.57
CA GLY A 444 -22.21 -1.87 -3.99
C GLY A 444 -22.36 -2.17 -5.49
N GLY A 445 -23.56 -2.58 -5.90
CA GLY A 445 -23.85 -2.95 -7.30
C GLY A 445 -23.54 -4.41 -7.63
N LEU A 446 -23.01 -5.19 -6.70
CA LEU A 446 -22.75 -6.62 -6.88
C LEU A 446 -24.06 -7.41 -7.11
N GLU A 447 -25.13 -7.01 -6.42
CA GLU A 447 -26.45 -7.61 -6.53
C GLU A 447 -27.01 -7.47 -7.95
N GLU A 448 -26.89 -6.28 -8.54
CA GLU A 448 -27.32 -6.01 -9.89
C GLU A 448 -26.49 -6.77 -10.92
N GLU A 449 -25.15 -6.78 -10.74
CA GLU A 449 -24.23 -7.52 -11.63
C GLU A 449 -24.55 -9.02 -11.63
N VAL A 450 -24.82 -9.62 -10.47
CA VAL A 450 -25.19 -11.04 -10.32
C VAL A 450 -26.55 -11.30 -10.95
N ALA A 451 -27.56 -10.48 -10.64
CA ALA A 451 -28.91 -10.65 -11.19
C ALA A 451 -28.94 -10.54 -12.71
N GLU A 452 -28.20 -9.57 -13.30
CA GLU A 452 -28.09 -9.42 -14.74
C GLU A 452 -27.42 -10.63 -15.40
N ALA A 453 -26.31 -11.12 -14.81
CA ALA A 453 -25.58 -12.27 -15.34
C ALA A 453 -26.45 -13.53 -15.33
N LEU A 454 -27.14 -13.82 -14.23
CA LEU A 454 -28.05 -14.96 -14.09
C LEU A 454 -29.20 -14.90 -15.11
N ALA A 455 -29.84 -13.74 -15.22
CA ALA A 455 -30.95 -13.52 -16.17
C ALA A 455 -30.50 -13.67 -17.63
N ARG A 456 -29.35 -13.08 -17.98
CA ARG A 456 -28.82 -13.09 -19.37
C ARG A 456 -28.54 -14.50 -19.87
N TYR A 457 -28.00 -15.38 -19.01
CA TYR A 457 -27.62 -16.75 -19.41
C TYR A 457 -28.61 -17.81 -18.93
N GLY A 458 -29.71 -17.41 -18.31
CA GLY A 458 -30.78 -18.28 -17.85
C GLY A 458 -30.30 -19.30 -16.79
N VAL A 459 -29.40 -18.90 -15.92
CA VAL A 459 -28.85 -19.75 -14.86
C VAL A 459 -29.79 -19.71 -13.64
N GLU A 460 -30.05 -20.89 -13.07
CA GLU A 460 -30.80 -20.97 -11.82
C GLU A 460 -29.95 -20.39 -10.68
N PRO A 461 -30.44 -19.38 -9.94
CA PRO A 461 -29.64 -18.68 -8.92
C PRO A 461 -29.03 -19.61 -7.87
N SER A 462 -29.73 -20.69 -7.47
CA SER A 462 -29.28 -21.64 -6.47
C SER A 462 -28.03 -22.46 -6.86
N LEU A 463 -27.66 -22.42 -8.15
CA LEU A 463 -26.46 -23.08 -8.68
C LEU A 463 -25.23 -22.20 -8.63
N LEU A 464 -25.38 -20.86 -8.51
CA LEU A 464 -24.27 -19.94 -8.32
C LEU A 464 -23.99 -19.75 -6.82
N MET A 465 -22.75 -19.94 -6.43
CA MET A 465 -22.26 -19.70 -5.08
C MET A 465 -21.22 -18.57 -5.11
N LEU A 466 -21.34 -17.60 -4.22
CA LEU A 466 -20.35 -16.55 -4.04
C LEU A 466 -19.53 -16.85 -2.79
N GLU A 467 -18.21 -16.86 -2.93
CA GLU A 467 -17.26 -17.13 -1.86
C GLU A 467 -16.73 -15.81 -1.31
N LEU A 468 -16.85 -15.62 -0.01
CA LEU A 468 -16.55 -14.39 0.74
C LEU A 468 -15.56 -14.73 1.84
N THR A 469 -14.43 -14.04 1.93
CA THR A 469 -13.45 -14.30 2.98
C THR A 469 -13.91 -13.78 4.35
N GLU A 470 -13.48 -14.46 5.42
CA GLU A 470 -13.79 -14.06 6.79
C GLU A 470 -13.38 -12.60 7.08
N SER A 471 -12.16 -12.23 6.72
CA SER A 471 -11.61 -10.88 6.96
C SER A 471 -12.45 -9.77 6.33
N MET A 472 -13.04 -10.02 5.16
CA MET A 472 -13.89 -9.08 4.46
C MET A 472 -15.20 -8.81 5.22
N LEU A 473 -15.82 -9.86 5.78
CA LEU A 473 -17.08 -9.77 6.51
C LEU A 473 -16.93 -9.14 7.90
N MET A 474 -15.77 -9.34 8.53
CA MET A 474 -15.48 -8.81 9.86
C MET A 474 -15.07 -7.34 9.89
N ALA A 475 -14.78 -6.72 8.74
CA ALA A 475 -14.43 -5.29 8.67
C ALA A 475 -15.62 -4.40 9.04
N GLU A 476 -16.82 -4.69 8.53
CA GLU A 476 -18.07 -3.95 8.76
C GLU A 476 -19.25 -4.93 8.85
N PRO A 477 -19.43 -5.63 10.00
CA PRO A 477 -20.31 -6.81 10.07
C PRO A 477 -21.80 -6.51 9.83
N GLU A 478 -22.31 -5.36 10.29
CA GLU A 478 -23.71 -4.97 10.09
C GLU A 478 -24.02 -4.73 8.61
N GLU A 479 -23.13 -4.03 7.90
CA GLU A 479 -23.27 -3.80 6.46
C GLU A 479 -23.14 -5.10 5.67
N ALA A 480 -22.18 -5.97 6.08
CA ALA A 480 -22.01 -7.28 5.48
C ALA A 480 -23.31 -8.12 5.56
N VAL A 481 -23.98 -8.16 6.71
CA VAL A 481 -25.29 -8.87 6.87
C VAL A 481 -26.33 -8.30 5.91
N ALA A 482 -26.43 -6.98 5.76
CA ALA A 482 -27.40 -6.36 4.88
C ALA A 482 -27.17 -6.73 3.41
N ARG A 483 -25.91 -6.66 2.93
CA ARG A 483 -25.52 -7.01 1.55
C ARG A 483 -25.69 -8.52 1.28
N MET A 484 -25.25 -9.37 2.19
CA MET A 484 -25.45 -10.82 2.06
C MET A 484 -26.94 -11.17 1.98
N THR A 485 -27.79 -10.48 2.77
CA THR A 485 -29.24 -10.68 2.73
C THR A 485 -29.82 -10.25 1.37
N ALA A 486 -29.31 -9.18 0.77
CA ALA A 486 -29.74 -8.75 -0.56
C ALA A 486 -29.35 -9.77 -1.64
N LEU A 487 -28.14 -10.33 -1.60
CA LEU A 487 -27.71 -11.41 -2.47
C LEU A 487 -28.56 -12.68 -2.29
N LYS A 488 -28.89 -13.04 -1.06
CA LYS A 488 -29.80 -14.18 -0.77
C LYS A 488 -31.19 -13.99 -1.34
N ARG A 489 -31.71 -12.77 -1.43
CA ARG A 489 -33.02 -12.49 -2.08
C ARG A 489 -33.02 -12.77 -3.57
N ILE A 490 -31.87 -12.69 -4.25
CA ILE A 490 -31.72 -13.12 -5.66
C ILE A 490 -31.83 -14.64 -5.77
N GLY A 491 -31.47 -15.36 -4.70
CA GLY A 491 -31.50 -16.83 -4.63
C GLY A 491 -30.15 -17.49 -4.76
N VAL A 492 -29.05 -16.72 -4.85
CA VAL A 492 -27.68 -17.29 -4.89
C VAL A 492 -27.28 -17.88 -3.53
N ARG A 493 -26.31 -18.77 -3.55
CA ARG A 493 -25.71 -19.34 -2.34
C ARG A 493 -24.48 -18.54 -1.94
N LEU A 494 -24.20 -18.55 -0.63
CA LEU A 494 -23.05 -17.85 -0.06
C LEU A 494 -22.18 -18.84 0.72
N SER A 495 -20.87 -18.79 0.50
CA SER A 495 -19.87 -19.58 1.22
C SER A 495 -18.91 -18.66 1.96
N LEU A 496 -18.56 -19.05 3.17
CA LEU A 496 -17.52 -18.39 3.96
C LEU A 496 -16.19 -19.08 3.69
N ASP A 497 -15.23 -18.33 3.19
CA ASP A 497 -13.90 -18.78 2.80
C ASP A 497 -12.82 -18.42 3.84
N ASP A 498 -11.69 -19.16 3.85
CA ASP A 498 -10.52 -18.97 4.72
C ASP A 498 -10.86 -19.03 6.22
N PHE A 499 -11.90 -19.80 6.63
CA PHE A 499 -12.34 -19.81 8.01
C PHE A 499 -11.31 -20.42 8.96
N GLY A 500 -11.04 -19.68 10.06
CA GLY A 500 -10.11 -20.07 11.11
C GLY A 500 -8.73 -19.41 11.02
N THR A 501 -8.44 -18.61 9.96
CA THR A 501 -7.19 -17.88 9.81
C THR A 501 -7.26 -16.49 10.47
N GLY A 502 -8.46 -16.01 10.86
CA GLY A 502 -8.73 -14.68 11.42
C GLY A 502 -9.30 -14.69 12.83
N TYR A 503 -9.66 -13.51 13.32
CA TYR A 503 -10.35 -13.32 14.61
C TYR A 503 -11.86 -13.47 14.43
N SER A 504 -12.38 -14.69 14.42
CA SER A 504 -13.80 -14.94 14.30
C SER A 504 -14.58 -14.56 15.56
N SER A 505 -15.51 -13.61 15.44
CA SER A 505 -16.55 -13.47 16.46
C SER A 505 -17.70 -14.43 16.15
N LEU A 506 -17.84 -15.51 16.93
CA LEU A 506 -18.93 -16.47 16.81
C LEU A 506 -20.32 -15.82 16.89
N ALA A 507 -20.43 -14.66 17.55
CA ALA A 507 -21.66 -13.89 17.64
C ALA A 507 -22.12 -13.34 16.27
N TYR A 508 -21.20 -12.90 15.42
CA TYR A 508 -21.54 -12.44 14.07
C TYR A 508 -21.75 -13.59 13.10
N LEU A 509 -20.98 -14.67 13.24
CA LEU A 509 -21.11 -15.84 12.38
C LEU A 509 -22.56 -16.37 12.36
N SER A 510 -23.24 -16.40 13.52
CA SER A 510 -24.64 -16.83 13.62
C SER A 510 -25.65 -15.92 12.93
N ARG A 511 -25.25 -14.68 12.57
CA ARG A 511 -26.08 -13.68 11.88
C ARG A 511 -25.88 -13.65 10.37
N PHE A 512 -24.78 -14.23 9.88
CA PHE A 512 -24.50 -14.27 8.45
C PHE A 512 -25.38 -15.31 7.75
N PRO A 513 -26.10 -14.94 6.68
CA PRO A 513 -26.97 -15.85 5.94
C PRO A 513 -26.17 -16.70 4.94
N ILE A 514 -25.18 -17.46 5.43
CA ILE A 514 -24.34 -18.37 4.66
C ILE A 514 -24.97 -19.76 4.50
N ASP A 515 -24.56 -20.48 3.47
CA ASP A 515 -24.99 -21.87 3.18
C ASP A 515 -23.87 -22.87 3.41
N GLN A 516 -22.61 -22.44 3.31
CA GLN A 516 -21.45 -23.32 3.32
C GLN A 516 -20.26 -22.62 4.00
N MET A 517 -19.36 -23.42 4.55
CA MET A 517 -18.11 -22.98 5.17
C MET A 517 -16.95 -23.79 4.56
N LYS A 518 -15.84 -23.12 4.25
CA LYS A 518 -14.64 -23.76 3.71
C LYS A 518 -13.58 -23.84 4.81
N ILE A 519 -12.94 -24.98 4.95
CA ILE A 519 -11.80 -25.19 5.83
C ILE A 519 -10.54 -24.87 5.03
N ASP A 520 -9.78 -23.88 5.49
CA ASP A 520 -8.56 -23.44 4.80
C ASP A 520 -7.53 -24.58 4.68
N ARG A 521 -6.80 -24.54 3.56
CA ARG A 521 -5.77 -25.51 3.22
C ARG A 521 -4.71 -25.69 4.32
N SER A 522 -4.38 -24.64 5.08
CA SER A 522 -3.37 -24.72 6.14
C SER A 522 -3.74 -25.71 7.25
N PHE A 523 -5.02 -25.89 7.54
CA PHE A 523 -5.50 -26.88 8.51
C PHE A 523 -5.63 -28.29 7.90
N VAL A 524 -5.79 -28.39 6.60
CA VAL A 524 -5.93 -29.67 5.89
C VAL A 524 -4.57 -30.31 5.61
N ASN A 525 -3.55 -29.51 5.30
CA ASN A 525 -2.21 -30.02 4.96
C ASN A 525 -1.64 -30.96 6.02
N ASP A 526 -1.71 -30.56 7.28
CA ASP A 526 -1.11 -31.30 8.40
C ASP A 526 -2.13 -32.08 9.24
N ILE A 527 -3.36 -32.23 8.75
CA ILE A 527 -4.50 -32.80 9.49
C ILE A 527 -4.24 -34.21 10.03
N ILE A 528 -3.36 -35.00 9.39
CA ILE A 528 -3.00 -36.36 9.79
C ILE A 528 -1.87 -36.36 10.83
N THR A 529 -0.99 -35.37 10.82
CA THR A 529 0.24 -35.37 11.61
C THR A 529 0.21 -34.41 12.78
N ASP A 530 -0.58 -33.32 12.68
CA ASP A 530 -0.72 -32.30 13.73
C ASP A 530 -2.11 -32.40 14.42
N PRO A 531 -2.14 -32.81 15.70
CA PRO A 531 -3.38 -32.83 16.48
C PRO A 531 -4.06 -31.47 16.60
N GLY A 532 -3.31 -30.38 16.54
CA GLY A 532 -3.85 -29.00 16.57
C GLY A 532 -4.66 -28.71 15.31
N ALA A 533 -4.09 -28.94 14.13
CA ALA A 533 -4.77 -28.77 12.85
C ALA A 533 -6.03 -29.66 12.76
N ALA A 534 -5.92 -30.92 13.17
CA ALA A 534 -7.03 -31.84 13.22
C ALA A 534 -8.16 -31.37 14.16
N THR A 535 -7.81 -30.86 15.34
CA THR A 535 -8.80 -30.34 16.31
C THR A 535 -9.53 -29.12 15.74
N ILE A 536 -8.83 -28.22 15.06
CA ILE A 536 -9.44 -27.05 14.40
C ILE A 536 -10.38 -27.53 13.30
N ALA A 537 -9.94 -28.38 12.38
CA ALA A 537 -10.75 -28.86 11.27
C ALA A 537 -12.02 -29.58 11.76
N THR A 538 -11.91 -30.46 12.75
CA THR A 538 -13.08 -31.20 13.34
C THR A 538 -14.01 -30.26 14.09
N SER A 539 -13.49 -29.24 14.76
CA SER A 539 -14.28 -28.19 15.43
C SER A 539 -15.08 -27.37 14.43
N VAL A 540 -14.46 -27.01 13.29
CA VAL A 540 -15.12 -26.28 12.19
C VAL A 540 -16.26 -27.14 11.61
N ILE A 541 -16.02 -28.43 11.34
CA ILE A 541 -17.04 -29.34 10.83
C ILE A 541 -18.23 -29.42 11.81
N ALA A 542 -17.94 -29.61 13.08
CA ALA A 542 -18.98 -29.72 14.11
C ALA A 542 -19.76 -28.40 14.28
N LEU A 543 -19.10 -27.26 14.23
CA LEU A 543 -19.72 -25.95 14.31
C LEU A 543 -20.65 -25.70 13.12
N ALA A 544 -20.14 -25.90 11.91
CA ALA A 544 -20.90 -25.69 10.68
C ALA A 544 -22.18 -26.56 10.66
N HIS A 545 -22.10 -27.86 11.01
CA HIS A 545 -23.25 -28.75 11.06
C HIS A 545 -24.29 -28.33 12.13
N ARG A 546 -23.84 -27.84 13.29
CA ARG A 546 -24.74 -27.26 14.30
C ARG A 546 -25.49 -26.04 13.79
N MET A 547 -24.84 -25.26 12.91
CA MET A 547 -25.44 -24.11 12.22
C MET A 547 -26.22 -24.51 10.95
N ARG A 548 -26.30 -25.80 10.61
CA ARG A 548 -26.92 -26.35 9.39
C ARG A 548 -26.27 -25.87 8.10
N LEU A 549 -24.96 -25.65 8.13
CA LEU A 549 -24.14 -25.28 7.00
C LEU A 549 -23.45 -26.51 6.41
N GLY A 550 -23.25 -26.53 5.09
CA GLY A 550 -22.35 -27.48 4.43
C GLY A 550 -20.89 -27.15 4.71
N VAL A 551 -20.02 -28.15 4.62
CA VAL A 551 -18.57 -27.99 4.85
C VAL A 551 -17.78 -28.50 3.67
N VAL A 552 -16.82 -27.68 3.19
CA VAL A 552 -15.84 -28.06 2.16
C VAL A 552 -14.44 -28.00 2.76
N ALA A 553 -13.64 -29.02 2.57
CA ALA A 553 -12.23 -29.00 2.91
C ALA A 553 -11.38 -28.70 1.68
N GLU A 554 -10.49 -27.72 1.80
CA GLU A 554 -9.61 -27.29 0.71
C GLU A 554 -8.21 -27.90 0.76
N GLY A 555 -7.58 -27.99 -0.39
CA GLY A 555 -6.19 -28.45 -0.49
C GLY A 555 -5.98 -29.91 -0.15
N VAL A 556 -6.99 -30.76 -0.35
CA VAL A 556 -6.86 -32.19 -0.12
C VAL A 556 -5.98 -32.82 -1.20
N GLU A 557 -4.83 -33.37 -0.79
CA GLU A 557 -3.80 -33.91 -1.69
C GLU A 557 -3.58 -35.42 -1.54
N THR A 558 -4.01 -36.01 -0.41
CA THR A 558 -3.79 -37.45 -0.13
C THR A 558 -5.09 -38.18 0.23
N GLU A 559 -5.12 -39.50 -0.02
CA GLU A 559 -6.23 -40.37 0.37
C GLU A 559 -6.44 -40.36 1.90
N ALA A 560 -5.34 -40.29 2.66
CA ALA A 560 -5.41 -40.23 4.12
C ALA A 560 -6.13 -38.94 4.60
N GLN A 561 -5.83 -37.77 4.01
CA GLN A 561 -6.58 -36.53 4.33
C GLN A 561 -8.06 -36.68 4.00
N ALA A 562 -8.40 -37.20 2.81
CA ALA A 562 -9.78 -37.43 2.40
C ALA A 562 -10.50 -38.44 3.30
N GLY A 563 -9.80 -39.50 3.72
CA GLY A 563 -10.30 -40.51 4.65
C GLY A 563 -10.60 -39.92 6.02
N TYR A 564 -9.70 -39.15 6.60
CA TYR A 564 -9.88 -38.48 7.88
C TYR A 564 -11.07 -37.51 7.87
N LEU A 565 -11.14 -36.65 6.84
CA LEU A 565 -12.23 -35.68 6.67
C LEU A 565 -13.58 -36.40 6.55
N ARG A 566 -13.64 -37.51 5.80
CA ARG A 566 -14.84 -38.36 5.65
C ARG A 566 -15.26 -38.98 6.98
N GLN A 567 -14.31 -39.53 7.77
CA GLN A 567 -14.59 -40.12 9.08
C GLN A 567 -15.16 -39.09 10.06
N ASN A 568 -14.74 -37.83 9.94
CA ASN A 568 -15.21 -36.72 10.79
C ASN A 568 -16.43 -36.01 10.21
N GLY A 569 -17.02 -36.53 9.12
CA GLY A 569 -18.29 -36.03 8.58
C GLY A 569 -18.20 -34.81 7.70
N CYS A 570 -17.03 -34.43 7.19
CA CYS A 570 -16.93 -33.36 6.17
C CYS A 570 -17.75 -33.72 4.93
N ASP A 571 -18.50 -32.76 4.38
CA ASP A 571 -19.45 -33.03 3.29
C ASP A 571 -18.77 -33.12 1.94
N GLU A 572 -17.96 -32.12 1.62
CA GLU A 572 -17.29 -31.98 0.32
C GLU A 572 -15.78 -31.75 0.51
N MET A 573 -15.02 -32.06 -0.51
CA MET A 573 -13.58 -31.73 -0.59
C MET A 573 -13.22 -31.13 -1.92
N GLN A 574 -12.14 -30.36 -1.92
CA GLN A 574 -11.51 -29.81 -3.10
C GLN A 574 -9.98 -29.95 -2.96
N GLY A 575 -9.31 -30.45 -4.00
CA GLY A 575 -7.85 -30.58 -3.95
C GLY A 575 -7.27 -31.40 -5.09
N TYR A 576 -5.94 -31.45 -5.12
CA TYR A 576 -5.20 -32.11 -6.19
C TYR A 576 -5.28 -33.64 -6.15
N LEU A 577 -5.77 -34.18 -5.07
CA LEU A 577 -6.08 -35.63 -5.01
C LEU A 577 -7.08 -36.03 -6.12
N PHE A 578 -8.13 -35.23 -6.33
CA PHE A 578 -9.11 -35.53 -7.37
C PHE A 578 -8.74 -34.91 -8.70
N SER A 579 -8.52 -33.60 -8.75
CA SER A 579 -8.12 -32.88 -9.96
C SER A 579 -7.49 -31.52 -9.64
N ARG A 580 -6.53 -31.12 -10.44
CA ARG A 580 -6.11 -29.71 -10.53
C ARG A 580 -7.23 -28.91 -11.21
N PRO A 581 -7.23 -27.56 -11.11
CA PRO A 581 -8.10 -26.73 -11.94
C PRO A 581 -7.89 -27.03 -13.42
N VAL A 582 -8.96 -27.28 -14.17
CA VAL A 582 -8.96 -27.67 -15.59
C VAL A 582 -9.82 -26.74 -16.41
N PRO A 583 -9.61 -26.62 -17.75
CA PRO A 583 -10.50 -25.90 -18.66
C PRO A 583 -11.94 -26.42 -18.62
N ALA A 584 -12.90 -25.57 -19.04
CA ALA A 584 -14.32 -25.88 -18.99
C ALA A 584 -14.71 -27.16 -19.73
N GLU A 585 -14.07 -27.47 -20.86
CA GLU A 585 -14.33 -28.70 -21.65
C GLU A 585 -13.85 -29.94 -20.92
N GLU A 586 -12.64 -29.89 -20.35
CA GLU A 586 -12.08 -31.02 -19.58
C GLU A 586 -12.90 -31.29 -18.33
N PHE A 587 -13.37 -30.23 -17.64
CA PHE A 587 -14.29 -30.39 -16.49
C PHE A 587 -15.60 -31.07 -16.92
N ALA A 588 -16.17 -30.63 -18.06
CA ALA A 588 -17.38 -31.25 -18.58
C ALA A 588 -17.17 -32.74 -18.90
N ASP A 589 -16.01 -33.13 -19.39
CA ASP A 589 -15.67 -34.53 -19.66
C ASP A 589 -15.55 -35.35 -18.39
N LEU A 590 -14.96 -34.80 -17.32
CA LEU A 590 -14.91 -35.46 -16.01
C LEU A 590 -16.33 -35.77 -15.48
N VAL A 591 -17.26 -34.82 -15.67
CA VAL A 591 -18.66 -34.99 -15.28
C VAL A 591 -19.36 -36.05 -16.14
N ARG A 592 -19.22 -36.01 -17.49
CA ARG A 592 -19.81 -36.97 -18.43
C ARG A 592 -19.32 -38.39 -18.19
N GLN A 593 -18.02 -38.57 -17.90
CA GLN A 593 -17.42 -39.86 -17.60
C GLN A 593 -17.86 -40.40 -16.23
N GLY A 594 -18.51 -39.58 -15.42
CA GLY A 594 -18.90 -39.93 -14.07
C GLY A 594 -17.70 -40.26 -13.19
N ARG A 595 -16.55 -39.56 -13.37
CA ARG A 595 -15.37 -39.79 -12.53
C ARG A 595 -15.71 -39.63 -11.06
N LYS A 596 -15.23 -40.55 -10.27
CA LYS A 596 -15.51 -40.60 -8.83
C LYS A 596 -14.22 -40.75 -8.04
N LEU A 597 -14.21 -40.14 -6.85
CA LEU A 597 -13.20 -40.46 -5.84
C LEU A 597 -13.51 -41.89 -5.33
N PRO A 598 -12.52 -42.77 -5.20
CA PRO A 598 -12.71 -44.08 -4.58
C PRO A 598 -13.27 -43.89 -3.17
N THR A 599 -14.41 -44.51 -2.88
CA THR A 599 -14.93 -44.56 -1.53
C THR A 599 -14.66 -45.95 -1.01
N PRO A 600 -14.05 -46.11 0.20
CA PRO A 600 -13.90 -47.43 0.81
C PRO A 600 -15.26 -48.09 0.84
N ALA A 601 -15.35 -49.35 0.37
CA ALA A 601 -16.54 -50.14 0.54
C ALA A 601 -16.88 -50.12 2.04
N ALA A 602 -18.17 -49.93 2.38
CA ALA A 602 -18.60 -49.93 3.77
C ALA A 602 -18.00 -51.22 4.40
N ALA A 603 -16.93 -51.04 5.19
CA ALA A 603 -16.26 -52.15 5.85
C ALA A 603 -17.33 -52.77 6.71
N GLY A 604 -17.81 -53.94 6.28
CA GLY A 604 -18.67 -54.76 7.13
C GLY A 604 -17.95 -54.90 8.47
N GLN A 605 -18.65 -55.25 9.50
CA GLN A 605 -18.27 -55.33 10.94
C GLN A 605 -16.97 -56.11 11.23
N ALA A 606 -15.98 -56.10 10.33
CA ALA A 606 -14.71 -56.80 10.52
C ALA A 606 -13.89 -56.10 11.61
N ARG A 607 -13.41 -56.85 12.57
CA ARG A 607 -12.47 -56.40 13.60
C ARG A 607 -11.15 -56.04 12.95
N THR A 608 -10.76 -54.75 12.94
CA THR A 608 -9.54 -54.30 12.33
C THR A 608 -8.50 -53.97 13.40
N LEU A 609 -7.33 -54.59 13.28
CA LEU A 609 -6.15 -54.39 14.12
C LEU A 609 -5.04 -53.71 13.28
N LEU A 610 -4.52 -52.57 13.75
CA LEU A 610 -3.32 -51.95 13.20
C LEU A 610 -2.11 -52.35 14.04
N ILE A 611 -1.08 -52.87 13.42
CA ILE A 611 0.21 -53.19 14.05
C ILE A 611 1.28 -52.24 13.46
N VAL A 612 2.02 -51.53 14.34
CA VAL A 612 3.05 -50.59 13.95
C VAL A 612 4.37 -50.98 14.61
N ASP A 613 5.37 -51.32 13.82
CA ASP A 613 6.70 -51.69 14.27
C ASP A 613 7.71 -51.48 13.11
N ASP A 614 8.85 -50.86 13.35
CA ASP A 614 9.85 -50.61 12.30
C ASP A 614 10.65 -51.84 11.88
N GLU A 615 10.53 -52.90 12.67
CA GLU A 615 11.12 -54.20 12.36
C GLU A 615 10.19 -55.11 11.56
N LEU A 616 10.36 -55.22 10.23
CA LEU A 616 9.56 -56.08 9.35
C LEU A 616 9.45 -57.54 9.85
N PRO A 617 10.51 -58.17 10.44
CA PRO A 617 10.41 -59.50 11.00
C PRO A 617 9.39 -59.60 12.14
N VAL A 618 9.28 -58.51 12.97
CA VAL A 618 8.32 -58.46 14.08
C VAL A 618 6.90 -58.31 13.53
N LEU A 619 6.67 -57.45 12.56
CA LEU A 619 5.39 -57.31 11.86
C LEU A 619 4.92 -58.64 11.28
N ASN A 620 5.79 -59.33 10.58
CA ASN A 620 5.47 -60.64 9.98
C ASN A 620 5.19 -61.74 11.04
N ALA A 621 5.89 -61.72 12.17
CA ALA A 621 5.66 -62.63 13.26
C ALA A 621 4.27 -62.41 13.93
N LEU A 622 3.94 -61.15 14.24
CA LEU A 622 2.66 -60.73 14.81
C LEU A 622 1.51 -61.06 13.85
N GLN A 623 1.66 -60.77 12.56
CA GLN A 623 0.67 -61.06 11.55
C GLN A 623 0.35 -62.55 11.44
N ARG A 624 1.42 -63.40 11.37
CA ARG A 624 1.23 -64.85 11.35
C ARG A 624 0.60 -65.40 12.62
N MET A 625 0.95 -64.86 13.77
CA MET A 625 0.40 -65.22 15.05
C MET A 625 -1.12 -64.93 15.15
N LEU A 626 -1.60 -63.88 14.50
CA LEU A 626 -2.96 -63.37 14.63
C LEU A 626 -3.87 -63.71 13.44
N VAL A 627 -3.36 -64.35 12.38
CA VAL A 627 -4.11 -64.64 11.15
C VAL A 627 -5.37 -65.47 11.40
N ASP A 628 -5.32 -66.41 12.35
CA ASP A 628 -6.42 -67.32 12.67
C ASP A 628 -7.49 -66.71 13.57
N GLU A 629 -7.27 -65.51 14.10
CA GLU A 629 -8.21 -64.79 14.98
C GLU A 629 -9.37 -64.11 14.22
N GLY A 630 -9.29 -64.09 12.88
CA GLY A 630 -10.32 -63.48 12.03
C GLY A 630 -10.30 -61.94 12.00
N TYR A 631 -9.17 -61.34 12.37
CA TYR A 631 -8.99 -59.89 12.27
C TYR A 631 -8.57 -59.46 10.87
N MET A 632 -9.03 -58.31 10.44
CA MET A 632 -8.39 -57.55 9.36
C MET A 632 -7.15 -56.90 9.95
N ILE A 633 -5.95 -57.36 9.56
CA ILE A 633 -4.67 -56.88 10.09
C ILE A 633 -4.06 -55.93 9.11
N LEU A 634 -3.88 -54.69 9.57
CA LEU A 634 -3.10 -53.64 8.89
C LEU A 634 -1.72 -53.59 9.54
N THR A 635 -0.66 -53.40 8.74
CA THR A 635 0.71 -53.28 9.24
C THR A 635 1.36 -52.03 8.71
N ALA A 636 2.08 -51.32 9.57
CA ALA A 636 2.84 -50.10 9.24
C ALA A 636 4.28 -50.25 9.75
N ALA A 637 5.26 -49.82 8.94
CA ALA A 637 6.65 -49.84 9.31
C ALA A 637 7.15 -48.52 9.99
N SER A 638 6.23 -47.61 10.26
CA SER A 638 6.49 -46.35 10.97
C SER A 638 5.23 -45.77 11.57
N ALA A 639 5.40 -44.91 12.57
CA ALA A 639 4.32 -44.13 13.17
C ALA A 639 3.53 -43.30 12.14
N ARG A 640 4.25 -42.70 11.17
CA ARG A 640 3.66 -41.89 10.08
C ARG A 640 2.74 -42.76 9.20
N GLU A 641 3.26 -43.88 8.72
CA GLU A 641 2.45 -44.83 7.92
C GLU A 641 1.26 -45.33 8.69
N GLY A 642 1.42 -45.56 10.02
CA GLY A 642 0.31 -45.95 10.91
C GLY A 642 -0.79 -44.89 10.98
N LEU A 643 -0.47 -43.59 11.02
CA LEU A 643 -1.43 -42.50 10.97
C LEU A 643 -2.14 -42.41 9.61
N GLU A 644 -1.41 -42.59 8.51
CA GLU A 644 -1.96 -42.61 7.16
C GLU A 644 -2.96 -43.79 6.98
N LEU A 645 -2.60 -45.00 7.43
CA LEU A 645 -3.48 -46.15 7.38
C LEU A 645 -4.74 -45.97 8.24
N LEU A 646 -4.64 -45.38 9.43
CA LEU A 646 -5.80 -45.08 10.29
C LEU A 646 -6.79 -44.12 9.64
N ALA A 647 -6.28 -43.17 8.88
CA ALA A 647 -7.07 -42.19 8.14
C ALA A 647 -7.88 -42.87 7.02
N GLU A 648 -7.30 -43.83 6.33
CA GLU A 648 -7.95 -44.59 5.25
C GLU A 648 -8.83 -45.70 5.76
N HIS A 649 -8.37 -46.42 6.79
CA HIS A 649 -8.99 -47.64 7.34
C HIS A 649 -9.15 -47.55 8.86
N PRO A 650 -10.34 -47.22 9.39
CA PRO A 650 -10.57 -47.14 10.82
C PRO A 650 -10.20 -48.45 11.53
N ALA A 651 -9.25 -48.42 12.45
CA ALA A 651 -8.90 -49.56 13.27
C ALA A 651 -9.50 -49.42 14.67
N GLN A 652 -10.06 -50.50 15.20
CA GLN A 652 -10.62 -50.53 16.54
C GLN A 652 -9.55 -50.72 17.61
N VAL A 653 -8.46 -51.45 17.26
CA VAL A 653 -7.36 -51.75 18.17
C VAL A 653 -6.03 -51.43 17.45
N ILE A 654 -5.08 -50.79 18.15
CA ILE A 654 -3.74 -50.54 17.69
C ILE A 654 -2.75 -51.20 18.65
N LEU A 655 -1.76 -51.85 18.07
CA LEU A 655 -0.58 -52.38 18.76
C LEU A 655 0.66 -51.74 18.17
N SER A 656 1.36 -50.90 18.92
CA SER A 656 2.56 -50.17 18.46
C SER A 656 3.79 -50.57 19.20
N ASP A 657 4.92 -50.71 18.48
CA ASP A 657 6.19 -50.73 19.16
C ASP A 657 6.49 -49.39 19.82
N GLN A 658 7.26 -49.42 20.92
CA GLN A 658 7.70 -48.22 21.63
C GLN A 658 8.88 -47.52 20.95
N ARG A 659 9.83 -48.31 20.41
CA ARG A 659 11.08 -47.77 19.89
C ARG A 659 11.07 -47.73 18.36
N MET A 660 10.59 -46.64 17.80
CA MET A 660 10.58 -46.42 16.36
C MET A 660 11.38 -45.17 15.98
N PRO A 661 12.04 -45.14 14.83
CA PRO A 661 12.75 -43.98 14.33
C PRO A 661 11.80 -42.78 14.11
N GLY A 662 12.22 -41.60 14.51
CA GLY A 662 11.50 -40.34 14.28
C GLY A 662 10.37 -40.04 15.26
N MET A 663 9.55 -41.02 15.62
CA MET A 663 8.43 -40.85 16.58
C MET A 663 8.29 -42.11 17.43
N SER A 664 8.34 -41.97 18.74
CA SER A 664 8.15 -43.09 19.68
C SER A 664 6.71 -43.63 19.69
N GLY A 665 6.52 -44.88 20.11
CA GLY A 665 5.17 -45.45 20.23
C GLY A 665 4.27 -44.69 21.18
N THR A 666 4.78 -44.21 22.32
CA THR A 666 3.99 -43.38 23.25
C THR A 666 3.59 -42.06 22.65
N GLU A 667 4.46 -41.41 21.87
CA GLU A 667 4.14 -40.19 21.14
C GLU A 667 3.11 -40.42 20.02
N PHE A 668 3.26 -41.51 19.26
CA PHE A 668 2.31 -41.94 18.25
C PHE A 668 0.92 -42.19 18.86
N LEU A 669 0.84 -43.02 19.92
CA LEU A 669 -0.41 -43.33 20.58
C LEU A 669 -1.05 -42.13 21.29
N GLY A 670 -0.22 -41.17 21.74
CA GLY A 670 -0.67 -39.86 22.23
C GLY A 670 -1.40 -39.05 21.14
N ARG A 671 -0.85 -39.01 19.92
CA ARG A 671 -1.50 -38.38 18.76
C ARG A 671 -2.77 -39.13 18.37
N VAL A 672 -2.73 -40.47 18.32
CA VAL A 672 -3.91 -41.31 18.05
C VAL A 672 -5.02 -41.04 19.07
N LYS A 673 -4.71 -40.82 20.34
CA LYS A 673 -5.72 -40.46 21.36
C LYS A 673 -6.52 -39.24 20.99
N VAL A 674 -5.87 -38.21 20.40
CA VAL A 674 -6.53 -36.97 19.99
C VAL A 674 -7.26 -37.15 18.66
N LEU A 675 -6.61 -37.78 17.69
CA LEU A 675 -7.13 -37.91 16.32
C LEU A 675 -8.24 -38.95 16.22
N TYR A 676 -8.09 -40.07 16.97
CA TYR A 676 -8.99 -41.25 16.95
C TYR A 676 -9.31 -41.70 18.40
N PRO A 677 -10.05 -40.91 19.16
CA PRO A 677 -10.27 -41.14 20.60
C PRO A 677 -10.92 -42.50 20.91
N ASP A 678 -11.70 -43.01 20.00
CA ASP A 678 -12.42 -44.27 20.15
C ASP A 678 -11.57 -45.54 19.95
N THR A 679 -10.32 -45.39 19.44
CA THR A 679 -9.44 -46.54 19.18
C THR A 679 -8.79 -47.01 20.48
N VAL A 680 -8.73 -48.32 20.71
CA VAL A 680 -8.00 -48.93 21.84
C VAL A 680 -6.53 -49.02 21.50
N ARG A 681 -5.67 -48.43 22.34
CA ARG A 681 -4.24 -48.20 22.10
C ARG A 681 -3.38 -49.08 22.99
N MET A 682 -2.56 -49.96 22.40
CA MET A 682 -1.68 -50.88 23.10
C MET A 682 -0.25 -50.68 22.64
N VAL A 683 0.73 -50.88 23.53
CA VAL A 683 2.17 -50.70 23.21
C VAL A 683 2.96 -51.98 23.55
N LEU A 684 3.93 -52.29 22.69
CA LEU A 684 5.01 -53.25 22.95
C LEU A 684 6.27 -52.52 23.40
N THR A 685 6.89 -52.91 24.49
CA THR A 685 8.04 -52.19 25.05
C THR A 685 9.12 -53.15 25.57
N GLY A 686 10.40 -52.72 25.50
CA GLY A 686 11.49 -53.34 26.19
C GLY A 686 11.55 -52.94 27.68
N TYR A 687 12.30 -53.72 28.46
CA TYR A 687 12.45 -53.47 29.92
C TYR A 687 12.99 -52.07 30.29
N ALA A 688 13.73 -51.46 29.41
CA ALA A 688 14.40 -50.13 29.67
C ALA A 688 13.47 -48.91 29.61
N GLU A 689 12.20 -49.04 29.15
CA GLU A 689 11.32 -47.91 28.84
C GLU A 689 10.00 -47.93 29.66
N LEU A 690 9.93 -48.79 30.67
CA LEU A 690 8.74 -49.01 31.49
C LEU A 690 8.25 -47.71 32.17
N GLU A 691 9.11 -46.82 32.61
CA GLU A 691 8.72 -45.54 33.28
C GLU A 691 7.92 -44.65 32.34
N THR A 692 8.38 -44.44 31.11
CA THR A 692 7.70 -43.60 30.09
C THR A 692 6.35 -44.18 29.71
N VAL A 693 6.27 -45.51 29.59
CA VAL A 693 5.03 -46.19 29.23
C VAL A 693 4.02 -46.13 30.37
N VAL A 694 4.48 -46.30 31.62
CA VAL A 694 3.61 -46.20 32.82
C VAL A 694 3.02 -44.79 32.94
N GLN A 695 3.81 -43.75 32.65
CA GLN A 695 3.32 -42.38 32.60
C GLN A 695 2.23 -42.23 31.52
N ALA A 696 2.45 -42.71 30.31
CA ALA A 696 1.49 -42.63 29.22
C ALA A 696 0.21 -43.43 29.47
N VAL A 697 0.28 -44.52 30.25
CA VAL A 697 -0.90 -45.23 30.74
C VAL A 697 -1.69 -44.37 31.74
N ASN A 698 -0.99 -43.74 32.69
CA ASN A 698 -1.63 -42.88 33.71
C ASN A 698 -2.28 -41.66 33.07
N GLU A 699 -1.72 -41.11 32.00
CA GLU A 699 -2.28 -40.03 31.20
C GLU A 699 -3.46 -40.49 30.29
N GLY A 700 -3.77 -41.80 30.27
CA GLY A 700 -4.85 -42.38 29.47
C GLY A 700 -4.56 -42.40 27.97
N ALA A 701 -3.29 -42.23 27.55
CA ALA A 701 -2.89 -42.35 26.16
C ALA A 701 -2.83 -43.85 25.72
N ILE A 702 -2.52 -44.73 26.63
CA ILE A 702 -2.35 -46.17 26.39
C ILE A 702 -3.35 -46.95 27.26
N TYR A 703 -4.03 -47.90 26.63
CA TYR A 703 -4.94 -48.86 27.33
C TYR A 703 -4.16 -49.93 28.09
N LYS A 704 -3.11 -50.49 27.42
CA LYS A 704 -2.30 -51.57 27.99
C LYS A 704 -0.92 -51.63 27.32
N PHE A 705 0.07 -52.19 28.05
CA PHE A 705 1.41 -52.43 27.51
C PHE A 705 1.85 -53.87 27.71
N PHE A 706 2.82 -54.32 26.89
CA PHE A 706 3.42 -55.66 26.93
C PHE A 706 4.92 -55.57 26.79
N GLY A 707 5.64 -56.42 27.55
CA GLY A 707 7.09 -56.52 27.44
C GLY A 707 7.53 -57.35 26.26
N LYS A 708 8.62 -56.94 25.59
CA LYS A 708 9.35 -57.78 24.64
C LYS A 708 10.41 -58.61 25.40
N PRO A 709 10.52 -59.98 25.25
CA PRO A 709 9.66 -60.82 24.42
C PRO A 709 8.28 -61.10 25.08
N TRP A 710 7.24 -61.19 24.25
CA TRP A 710 5.87 -61.43 24.68
C TRP A 710 5.52 -62.90 24.71
N ASP A 711 4.57 -63.27 25.60
CA ASP A 711 3.89 -64.54 25.57
C ASP A 711 2.79 -64.52 24.52
N VAL A 712 2.75 -65.50 23.61
CA VAL A 712 1.85 -65.56 22.47
C VAL A 712 0.38 -65.64 22.89
N GLU A 713 0.07 -66.56 23.85
CA GLU A 713 -1.30 -66.81 24.29
C GLU A 713 -1.80 -65.61 25.11
N GLN A 714 -0.97 -65.03 25.92
CA GLN A 714 -1.32 -63.82 26.68
C GLN A 714 -1.60 -62.65 25.77
N LEU A 715 -0.78 -62.39 24.74
CA LEU A 715 -0.97 -61.29 23.79
C LEU A 715 -2.28 -61.47 22.99
N ARG A 716 -2.57 -62.69 22.49
CA ARG A 716 -3.81 -63.03 21.82
C ARG A 716 -5.03 -62.75 22.70
N ALA A 717 -5.02 -63.23 23.95
CA ALA A 717 -6.11 -63.01 24.90
C ALA A 717 -6.37 -61.55 25.14
N GLN A 718 -5.31 -60.72 25.29
CA GLN A 718 -5.43 -59.29 25.57
C GLN A 718 -5.88 -58.46 24.35
N ILE A 719 -5.54 -58.87 23.12
CA ILE A 719 -6.08 -58.26 21.90
C ILE A 719 -7.57 -58.57 21.78
N ARG A 720 -8.02 -59.78 22.08
CA ARG A 720 -9.45 -60.12 22.17
C ARG A 720 -10.19 -59.27 23.20
N ASP A 721 -9.62 -59.12 24.40
CA ASP A 721 -10.18 -58.26 25.45
C ASP A 721 -10.27 -56.77 24.99
N ALA A 722 -9.29 -56.27 24.26
CA ALA A 722 -9.32 -54.95 23.69
C ALA A 722 -10.46 -54.74 22.68
N PHE A 723 -10.74 -55.74 21.83
CA PHE A 723 -11.92 -55.70 20.94
C PHE A 723 -13.24 -55.78 21.71
N LEU A 724 -13.34 -56.65 22.74
CA LEU A 724 -14.52 -56.70 23.61
C LEU A 724 -14.75 -55.39 24.35
N TYR A 725 -13.67 -54.73 24.83
CA TYR A 725 -13.75 -53.40 25.44
C TYR A 725 -14.25 -52.36 24.45
N TYR A 726 -13.74 -52.36 23.22
CA TYR A 726 -14.23 -51.50 22.16
C TYR A 726 -15.72 -51.69 21.90
N GLU A 727 -16.16 -52.96 21.74
CA GLU A 727 -17.53 -53.29 21.42
C GLU A 727 -18.49 -53.03 22.59
N GLY A 728 -18.07 -53.29 23.82
CA GLY A 728 -18.92 -53.17 25.02
C GLY A 728 -18.96 -51.78 25.63
N VAL A 729 -17.90 -51.02 25.53
CA VAL A 729 -17.75 -49.72 26.23
C VAL A 729 -17.70 -48.53 25.26
N ILE A 730 -16.91 -48.61 24.19
CA ILE A 730 -16.67 -47.48 23.29
C ILE A 730 -17.80 -47.37 22.26
N ARG A 731 -18.14 -48.46 21.58
CA ARG A 731 -19.17 -48.48 20.53
C ARG A 731 -20.57 -48.05 21.01
N PRO A 732 -21.05 -48.41 22.19
CA PRO A 732 -22.35 -47.95 22.70
C PRO A 732 -22.40 -46.43 22.92
N ARG A 733 -21.27 -45.80 23.28
CA ARG A 733 -21.20 -44.35 23.45
C ARG A 733 -21.43 -43.57 22.13
N ARG A 734 -21.06 -44.13 20.97
CA ARG A 734 -21.35 -43.58 19.64
C ARG A 734 -22.83 -43.63 19.27
N GLY A 735 -23.55 -44.67 19.73
CA GLY A 735 -25.00 -44.85 19.47
C GLY A 735 -25.90 -43.97 20.33
N ALA A 736 -25.36 -43.35 21.39
CA ALA A 736 -26.08 -42.51 22.34
C ALA A 736 -25.93 -40.98 22.06
N ALA A 737 -25.40 -40.61 20.92
CA ALA A 737 -25.44 -39.21 20.51
C ALA A 737 -26.91 -38.78 20.31
N PRO A 738 -27.37 -37.63 20.88
CA PRO A 738 -28.74 -37.20 20.74
C PRO A 738 -29.09 -37.05 19.26
N GLY A 739 -30.17 -37.73 18.86
CA GLY A 739 -30.77 -37.57 17.54
C GLY A 739 -31.15 -36.11 17.27
N PRO A 740 -31.43 -35.75 16.00
CA PRO A 740 -31.46 -34.41 15.45
C PRO A 740 -32.37 -33.41 16.17
#